data_1f5af61c897f82736c2546c84a4308ab
#
_entry.id   1f5af61c897f82736c2546c84a4308ab
#
_cell.length_a   1.000
_cell.length_b   1.000
_cell.length_c   1.000
_cell.angle_alpha   90.00
_cell.angle_beta   90.00
_cell.angle_gamma   90.00
#
_symmetry.space_group_name_H-M   'P 1'
#
loop_
_entity.id
_entity.type
_entity.pdbx_description
1 polymer ?
#
loop_
_entity_poly.entity_id
_entity_poly.type
_entity_poly.pdbx_seq_one_letter_code
_entity_poly.pdbx_strand_id
1 'polypeptide(L)'
;MSAIVGAVSAIAGVIGGAGSFFGNPLVKIAGGIALQLLGSKAKKKKKSSSSSSKHASGTQLDTTVGGSQSREIGTGLFATAGQEISPAITFGPENKTAVKVILLSDFRIDGVNRVAINNIWCDLTGDNNTERGFNVTGETSAFVRIKLYKGDPNQSADAYLVKNSGGRWTANHKGGGLSYAIVSVDYDAEKMTSFPTFLFECRGVAYDPRFDSSVGGNGSQRYDDILTWQYSDNPIVQAYTYSRGFHINGQLIAGKDMPSRDLPLPAWIAAMNVCDETIAAESNQKRYRAGAIFVADGNVSHRDNLQPLLDACAGDLVERVDGDIPLVGMTRPIVAQLSEDDLIIGENVSFIAKRSRSELINAVFGSYNEPEKTWSSVAYPAQIDVAAQNADGERHARQVDFKAVFSAQQATRLAQTLVRENRFQAKANVVVRPRWVVLEVGDWIEFTFKDFGKRIYEVQSWSLAPLANGARNVTLSLQEVGSGIYDNSIDIPELPAVVSPSTPALQQFPDGLRVVAAAAESPENKRKIPVIIVSWDPPTDIITVRGVLIELWKTSEPDSKIQFQARQPQNSFTISGGLLPHEAYSVRATVIPEPFRSTLWSDTKTVTTLDEDYDTDQILKEVSGLNKWAAYDARSMREEKEWIGLIASDASAGGYELSRSIKRELTVSLGKARADFAEQITVAVSKTSALAAKLETLEAEVNGNIATAFNEIKAQVDTIDGKVTATAQQLSYLNSQVDKVSSSITIKSEVSSTASDGWARYGVSIKVGDDENWSTGAWYVDVQTATKESHFVVLVDRFLIADPNQSFQPFSFANGVLRSNAADIGTVTAGELNINNRFKVARDGTVEISGYAGSGRSVLTNSRYEVYDNAGRLRVQLGVW
;
A
#
# COMPACT_ATOMS: atom_id res chain seq x y z
N MET A 1 -13.74 -15.37 -22.23
CA MET A 1 -13.12 -14.15 -21.68
C MET A 1 -13.33 -13.97 -20.18
N SER A 2 -14.44 -14.40 -19.59
CA SER A 2 -14.67 -14.28 -18.13
C SER A 2 -13.79 -15.20 -17.26
N ALA A 3 -13.37 -16.36 -17.75
CA ALA A 3 -12.52 -17.30 -17.01
C ALA A 3 -11.05 -16.87 -16.91
N ILE A 4 -10.57 -16.02 -17.82
CA ILE A 4 -9.17 -15.53 -17.84
C ILE A 4 -8.99 -14.39 -16.84
N VAL A 5 -10.02 -13.58 -16.63
CA VAL A 5 -9.98 -12.48 -15.63
C VAL A 5 -9.95 -13.03 -14.20
N GLY A 6 -10.62 -14.15 -13.94
CA GLY A 6 -10.56 -14.82 -12.62
C GLY A 6 -9.19 -15.45 -12.30
N ALA A 7 -8.49 -15.96 -13.28
CA ALA A 7 -7.17 -16.58 -13.09
C ALA A 7 -6.06 -15.55 -12.82
N VAL A 8 -6.15 -14.36 -13.42
CA VAL A 8 -5.19 -13.27 -13.19
C VAL A 8 -5.34 -12.67 -11.78
N SER A 9 -6.56 -12.63 -11.24
CA SER A 9 -6.79 -12.16 -9.87
C SER A 9 -6.29 -13.13 -8.79
N ALA A 10 -6.28 -14.43 -9.09
CA ALA A 10 -5.78 -15.45 -8.16
C ALA A 10 -4.23 -15.49 -8.09
N ILE A 11 -3.55 -15.13 -9.18
CA ILE A 11 -2.08 -15.11 -9.23
C ILE A 11 -1.50 -13.86 -8.57
N ALA A 12 -2.21 -12.73 -8.60
CA ALA A 12 -1.80 -11.50 -7.93
C ALA A 12 -1.88 -11.57 -6.39
N GLY A 13 -2.62 -12.53 -5.84
CA GLY A 13 -2.76 -12.74 -4.38
C GLY A 13 -1.63 -13.53 -3.72
N VAL A 14 -0.72 -14.12 -4.49
CA VAL A 14 0.36 -14.98 -3.97
C VAL A 14 1.72 -14.29 -3.87
N ILE A 15 1.87 -13.13 -4.50
CA ILE A 15 3.12 -12.35 -4.41
C ILE A 15 2.87 -11.11 -3.56
N GLY A 16 3.41 -11.14 -2.36
CA GLY A 16 3.23 -10.20 -1.26
C GLY A 16 3.17 -8.72 -1.62
N GLY A 17 2.22 -8.04 -0.98
CA GLY A 17 2.29 -6.64 -0.63
C GLY A 17 2.34 -5.65 -1.77
N ALA A 18 1.42 -5.71 -2.73
CA ALA A 18 1.21 -4.61 -3.66
C ALA A 18 -0.21 -4.07 -3.49
N GLY A 19 -0.27 -2.77 -3.23
CA GLY A 19 -1.48 -2.02 -2.95
C GLY A 19 -2.63 -2.25 -3.92
N SER A 20 -3.80 -2.19 -3.34
CA SER A 20 -5.14 -2.30 -3.92
C SER A 20 -5.28 -1.71 -5.33
N PHE A 21 -5.52 -2.57 -6.31
CA PHE A 21 -5.81 -2.18 -7.70
C PHE A 21 -7.31 -1.91 -7.97
N PHE A 22 -8.13 -1.78 -6.94
CA PHE A 22 -9.56 -1.50 -7.08
C PHE A 22 -9.99 -0.36 -6.16
N GLY A 23 -9.83 0.86 -6.67
CA GLY A 23 -10.46 2.01 -6.07
C GLY A 23 -11.98 2.01 -6.30
N ASN A 24 -12.71 2.26 -5.25
CA ASN A 24 -14.12 2.64 -5.10
C ASN A 24 -15.17 1.57 -4.87
N PRO A 25 -15.52 1.36 -3.62
CA PRO A 25 -16.57 0.41 -3.29
C PRO A 25 -18.00 0.97 -3.26
N LEU A 26 -18.25 2.19 -2.89
CA LEU A 26 -19.59 2.60 -2.53
C LEU A 26 -20.43 3.18 -3.68
N VAL A 27 -19.85 3.90 -4.58
CA VAL A 27 -20.58 4.69 -5.58
C VAL A 27 -20.75 4.01 -6.93
N LYS A 28 -19.87 3.08 -7.29
CA LYS A 28 -19.90 2.43 -8.61
C LYS A 28 -21.00 1.39 -8.80
N ILE A 29 -21.73 1.02 -7.76
CA ILE A 29 -22.79 0.03 -7.88
C ILE A 29 -24.04 0.61 -8.53
N ALA A 30 -24.30 1.89 -8.40
CA ALA A 30 -25.51 2.50 -8.87
C ALA A 30 -25.41 3.28 -10.20
N GLY A 31 -24.29 3.90 -10.52
CA GLY A 31 -24.20 4.83 -11.67
C GLY A 31 -23.20 4.50 -12.77
N GLY A 32 -22.23 3.60 -12.53
CA GLY A 32 -21.05 3.49 -13.39
C GLY A 32 -21.19 2.69 -14.69
N ILE A 33 -22.20 1.87 -14.86
CA ILE A 33 -22.31 0.95 -16.01
C ILE A 33 -23.12 1.54 -17.18
N ALA A 34 -24.00 2.46 -16.92
CA ALA A 34 -24.85 3.05 -17.97
C ALA A 34 -24.13 4.05 -18.89
N LEU A 35 -23.02 4.65 -18.45
CA LEU A 35 -22.29 5.67 -19.24
C LEU A 35 -21.24 5.10 -20.20
N GLN A 36 -20.94 3.80 -20.16
CA GLN A 36 -19.95 3.20 -21.09
C GLN A 36 -20.56 2.67 -22.40
N LEU A 37 -21.88 2.63 -22.51
CA LEU A 37 -22.56 2.08 -23.71
C LEU A 37 -23.08 3.14 -24.70
N LEU A 38 -23.07 4.40 -24.35
CA LEU A 38 -23.42 5.48 -25.28
C LEU A 38 -22.16 6.28 -25.61
N GLY A 39 -21.57 5.93 -26.76
CA GLY A 39 -20.32 6.48 -27.22
C GLY A 39 -20.32 7.98 -27.37
N SER A 40 -19.34 8.62 -26.81
CA SER A 40 -18.74 9.82 -27.35
C SER A 40 -17.23 9.77 -27.10
N LYS A 41 -16.49 10.09 -28.16
CA LYS A 41 -15.03 10.16 -28.21
C LYS A 41 -14.49 11.14 -27.16
N ALA A 42 -14.24 10.68 -25.95
CA ALA A 42 -13.48 11.44 -24.98
C ALA A 42 -12.00 11.05 -25.12
N LYS A 43 -11.15 12.04 -25.35
CA LYS A 43 -9.70 11.93 -25.46
C LYS A 43 -9.14 11.21 -24.21
N LYS A 44 -8.59 10.00 -24.38
CA LYS A 44 -7.83 9.29 -23.35
C LYS A 44 -6.64 10.15 -22.92
N LYS A 45 -6.69 10.72 -21.73
CA LYS A 45 -5.50 11.22 -21.04
C LYS A 45 -4.66 10.01 -20.63
N LYS A 46 -3.41 9.95 -21.10
CA LYS A 46 -2.42 8.94 -20.73
C LYS A 46 -2.25 8.92 -19.21
N LYS A 47 -2.51 7.78 -18.56
CA LYS A 47 -2.01 7.51 -17.22
C LYS A 47 -0.55 7.10 -17.35
N SER A 48 0.36 7.89 -16.78
CA SER A 48 1.73 7.46 -16.53
C SER A 48 1.70 6.41 -15.41
N SER A 49 2.43 5.33 -15.61
CA SER A 49 2.55 4.23 -14.66
C SER A 49 3.44 4.60 -13.47
N SER A 50 3.05 4.05 -12.31
CA SER A 50 3.83 3.88 -11.08
C SER A 50 4.25 5.11 -10.28
N SER A 51 3.27 5.75 -9.66
CA SER A 51 3.32 6.00 -8.22
C SER A 51 2.13 5.26 -7.63
N SER A 52 2.30 4.53 -6.54
CA SER A 52 1.17 4.13 -5.73
C SER A 52 0.34 5.39 -5.53
N SER A 53 -0.85 5.47 -6.16
CA SER A 53 -1.73 6.63 -6.01
C SER A 53 -1.99 6.78 -4.52
N LYS A 54 -1.38 7.78 -3.90
CA LYS A 54 -1.63 8.10 -2.51
C LYS A 54 -3.08 8.57 -2.45
N HIS A 55 -3.94 7.74 -1.90
CA HIS A 55 -5.32 8.12 -1.58
C HIS A 55 -5.33 8.77 -0.20
N ALA A 56 -6.25 9.68 0.05
CA ALA A 56 -6.49 10.18 1.38
C ALA A 56 -6.73 9.01 2.36
N SER A 57 -6.10 9.07 3.51
CA SER A 57 -6.19 8.06 4.57
C SER A 57 -6.14 8.77 5.91
N GLY A 58 -6.76 8.21 6.92
CA GLY A 58 -6.63 8.72 8.31
C GLY A 58 -5.27 8.47 8.94
N THR A 59 -4.34 7.79 8.25
CA THR A 59 -3.04 7.43 8.82
C THR A 59 -1.87 7.54 7.83
N GLN A 60 -0.72 7.93 8.37
CA GLN A 60 0.59 7.82 7.73
C GLN A 60 1.56 7.23 8.76
N LEU A 61 1.87 5.96 8.64
CA LEU A 61 2.64 5.22 9.65
C LEU A 61 4.15 5.35 9.48
N ASP A 62 4.65 5.69 8.29
CA ASP A 62 6.07 5.82 8.00
C ASP A 62 6.49 7.28 7.94
N THR A 63 7.62 7.60 8.57
CA THR A 63 8.22 8.93 8.45
C THR A 63 8.82 9.11 7.07
N THR A 64 8.41 10.17 6.36
CA THR A 64 9.01 10.53 5.07
C THR A 64 10.20 11.47 5.28
N VAL A 65 11.22 11.34 4.44
CA VAL A 65 12.45 12.14 4.51
C VAL A 65 12.67 12.86 3.19
N GLY A 66 13.06 14.13 3.26
CA GLY A 66 13.43 14.94 2.09
C GLY A 66 12.43 16.04 1.74
N GLY A 67 12.89 17.02 0.97
CA GLY A 67 12.14 18.26 0.65
C GLY A 67 11.24 18.19 -0.59
N SER A 68 11.20 17.05 -1.30
CA SER A 68 10.44 16.89 -2.56
C SER A 68 9.19 16.02 -2.39
N GLN A 69 8.55 16.10 -1.22
CA GLN A 69 7.32 15.37 -0.94
C GLN A 69 6.09 16.19 -1.31
N SER A 70 4.99 15.52 -1.63
CA SER A 70 3.68 16.15 -1.79
C SER A 70 3.24 16.78 -0.47
N ARG A 71 2.54 17.92 -0.52
CA ARG A 71 1.95 18.51 0.69
C ARG A 71 0.83 17.63 1.22
N GLU A 72 0.79 17.49 2.52
CA GLU A 72 -0.20 16.67 3.23
C GLU A 72 -0.92 17.50 4.29
N ILE A 73 -2.25 17.56 4.20
CA ILE A 73 -3.10 18.30 5.14
C ILE A 73 -3.95 17.32 5.91
N GLY A 74 -3.74 17.27 7.22
CA GLY A 74 -4.54 16.43 8.12
C GLY A 74 -5.78 17.16 8.65
N THR A 75 -6.95 16.51 8.58
CA THR A 75 -8.23 16.98 9.12
C THR A 75 -8.91 15.88 9.94
N GLY A 76 -9.77 16.28 10.86
CA GLY A 76 -10.40 15.33 11.77
C GLY A 76 -9.40 14.71 12.73
N LEU A 77 -9.68 13.49 13.18
CA LEU A 77 -8.73 12.72 13.99
C LEU A 77 -7.88 11.85 13.07
N PHE A 78 -6.59 12.10 13.01
CA PHE A 78 -5.65 11.39 12.14
C PHE A 78 -4.33 11.09 12.84
N ALA A 79 -3.59 10.13 12.33
CA ALA A 79 -2.27 9.81 12.85
C ALA A 79 -1.19 9.96 11.77
N THR A 80 -0.07 10.58 12.12
CA THR A 80 1.04 10.76 11.19
C THR A 80 2.39 10.55 11.88
N ALA A 81 3.28 9.80 11.22
CA ALA A 81 4.69 9.76 11.56
C ALA A 81 5.44 10.98 11.00
N GLY A 82 4.76 11.78 10.18
CA GLY A 82 5.21 13.05 9.65
C GLY A 82 6.32 12.98 8.62
N GLN A 83 6.78 14.16 8.22
CA GLN A 83 7.88 14.34 7.30
C GLN A 83 9.05 15.01 8.03
N GLU A 84 10.24 14.42 7.96
CA GLU A 84 11.45 15.04 8.46
C GLU A 84 11.89 16.18 7.54
N ILE A 85 11.74 17.43 7.98
CA ILE A 85 11.97 18.64 7.16
C ILE A 85 13.33 19.29 7.38
N SER A 86 14.14 18.75 8.30
CA SER A 86 15.52 19.18 8.48
C SER A 86 16.41 17.98 8.81
N PRO A 87 17.69 17.99 8.41
CA PRO A 87 18.63 17.01 8.92
C PRO A 87 18.69 17.05 10.44
N ALA A 88 18.95 15.92 11.07
CA ALA A 88 19.11 15.84 12.51
C ALA A 88 20.16 16.85 13.01
N ILE A 89 19.83 17.59 14.03
CA ILE A 89 20.70 18.59 14.66
C ILE A 89 21.21 17.99 15.96
N THR A 90 22.51 17.86 16.12
CA THR A 90 23.12 17.37 17.34
C THR A 90 23.95 18.46 18.03
N PHE A 91 23.90 18.50 19.35
CA PHE A 91 24.65 19.46 20.17
C PHE A 91 24.77 19.00 21.62
N GLY A 92 25.43 19.83 22.44
CA GLY A 92 25.74 19.51 23.83
C GLY A 92 27.09 18.77 23.97
N PRO A 93 27.51 18.45 25.20
CA PRO A 93 28.70 17.65 25.42
C PRO A 93 28.60 16.32 24.68
N GLU A 94 29.63 15.99 23.91
CA GLU A 94 29.69 14.74 23.10
C GLU A 94 28.51 14.54 22.15
N ASN A 95 27.86 15.63 21.72
CA ASN A 95 26.64 15.57 20.89
C ASN A 95 25.49 14.73 21.52
N LYS A 96 25.38 14.78 22.83
CA LYS A 96 24.40 13.97 23.59
C LYS A 96 22.95 14.22 23.20
N THR A 97 22.59 15.44 22.80
CA THR A 97 21.22 15.77 22.39
C THR A 97 21.08 15.76 20.87
N ALA A 98 20.20 14.95 20.38
CA ALA A 98 19.79 14.93 18.98
C ALA A 98 18.37 15.51 18.82
N VAL A 99 18.20 16.38 17.82
CA VAL A 99 16.90 17.03 17.54
C VAL A 99 16.50 16.81 16.09
N LYS A 100 15.25 16.44 15.87
CA LYS A 100 14.62 16.38 14.56
C LYS A 100 13.40 17.28 14.51
N VAL A 101 13.13 17.87 13.35
CA VAL A 101 11.93 18.64 13.08
C VAL A 101 11.03 17.82 12.14
N ILE A 102 9.87 17.45 12.64
CA ILE A 102 8.91 16.58 11.96
C ILE A 102 7.67 17.40 11.62
N LEU A 103 7.40 17.60 10.34
CA LEU A 103 6.17 18.22 9.84
C LEU A 103 5.01 17.25 10.03
N LEU A 104 3.94 17.70 10.68
CA LEU A 104 2.75 16.91 10.95
C LEU A 104 1.62 17.19 9.95
N SER A 105 1.56 18.42 9.45
CA SER A 105 0.60 18.84 8.44
C SER A 105 1.08 20.14 7.78
N ASP A 106 0.87 20.25 6.48
CA ASP A 106 1.10 21.50 5.72
C ASP A 106 0.01 22.56 5.98
N PHE A 107 -0.79 22.36 7.02
CA PHE A 107 -1.83 23.28 7.46
C PHE A 107 -1.93 23.27 8.98
N ARG A 108 -2.73 24.19 9.53
CA ARG A 108 -2.97 24.30 10.95
C ARG A 108 -3.67 23.05 11.52
N ILE A 109 -3.28 22.64 12.73
CA ILE A 109 -3.97 21.63 13.55
C ILE A 109 -4.47 22.24 14.86
N ASP A 110 -5.47 21.65 15.48
CA ASP A 110 -5.95 22.02 16.82
C ASP A 110 -4.94 21.58 17.89
N GLY A 111 -4.36 20.38 17.74
CA GLY A 111 -3.36 19.84 18.66
C GLY A 111 -3.02 18.40 18.40
N VAL A 112 -2.22 17.86 19.32
CA VAL A 112 -1.84 16.45 19.37
C VAL A 112 -2.42 15.86 20.65
N ASN A 113 -3.15 14.75 20.56
CA ASN A 113 -3.72 14.08 21.72
C ASN A 113 -2.64 13.30 22.49
N ARG A 114 -1.91 12.45 21.78
CA ARG A 114 -0.88 11.56 22.32
C ARG A 114 0.14 11.24 21.24
N VAL A 115 1.27 10.70 21.62
CA VAL A 115 2.34 10.30 20.73
C VAL A 115 2.72 8.85 21.02
N ALA A 116 2.84 8.03 19.98
CA ALA A 116 3.46 6.72 20.14
C ALA A 116 4.96 6.83 19.87
N ILE A 117 5.74 6.37 20.84
CA ILE A 117 7.20 6.30 20.76
C ILE A 117 7.57 4.83 20.74
N ASN A 118 8.23 4.39 19.65
CA ASN A 118 8.50 2.98 19.39
C ASN A 118 7.23 2.09 19.51
N ASN A 119 6.09 2.55 18.95
CA ASN A 119 4.79 1.90 19.02
C ASN A 119 4.14 1.78 20.40
N ILE A 120 4.59 2.54 21.38
CA ILE A 120 4.01 2.62 22.73
C ILE A 120 3.39 4.00 22.91
N TRP A 121 2.09 4.06 23.22
CA TRP A 121 1.41 5.31 23.48
C TRP A 121 1.96 6.02 24.74
N CYS A 122 2.25 7.29 24.59
CA CYS A 122 2.72 8.19 25.63
C CYS A 122 1.86 9.46 25.62
N ASP A 123 1.50 9.94 26.80
CA ASP A 123 0.82 11.22 26.94
C ASP A 123 1.83 12.37 26.97
N LEU A 124 1.42 13.52 26.46
CA LEU A 124 2.15 14.76 26.55
C LEU A 124 1.80 15.45 27.86
N THR A 125 2.80 15.75 28.70
CA THR A 125 2.63 16.35 30.03
C THR A 125 3.48 17.61 30.17
N GLY A 126 3.08 18.50 31.08
CA GLY A 126 3.79 19.76 31.30
C GLY A 126 3.33 20.88 30.37
N ASP A 127 4.25 21.81 30.03
CA ASP A 127 3.94 23.00 29.24
C ASP A 127 4.76 23.07 27.94
N ASN A 128 4.08 23.28 26.84
CA ASN A 128 4.70 23.48 25.52
C ASN A 128 5.56 24.77 25.45
N ASN A 129 5.32 25.71 26.31
CA ASN A 129 6.07 27.00 26.33
C ASN A 129 7.47 26.87 26.96
N THR A 130 7.83 25.73 27.51
CA THR A 130 9.20 25.47 27.95
C THR A 130 10.19 25.49 26.79
N GLU A 131 11.48 25.58 27.05
CA GLU A 131 12.51 25.63 26.01
C GLU A 131 12.42 24.41 25.05
N ARG A 132 12.16 23.21 25.60
CA ARG A 132 12.07 21.96 24.83
C ARG A 132 10.63 21.39 24.67
N GLY A 133 9.62 22.11 25.18
CA GLY A 133 8.21 21.73 25.09
C GLY A 133 7.79 20.69 26.15
N PHE A 134 6.87 19.83 25.80
CA PHE A 134 6.25 18.80 26.64
C PHE A 134 7.23 17.70 27.06
N ASN A 135 7.00 17.16 28.25
CA ASN A 135 7.51 15.87 28.63
C ASN A 135 6.59 14.76 28.06
N VAL A 136 7.13 13.58 27.88
CA VAL A 136 6.35 12.39 27.55
C VAL A 136 6.22 11.46 28.76
N THR A 137 5.15 10.68 28.85
CA THR A 137 5.01 9.63 29.88
C THR A 137 5.75 8.36 29.46
N GLY A 138 5.94 7.42 30.39
CA GLY A 138 6.51 6.10 30.12
C GLY A 138 8.04 6.03 30.21
N GLU A 139 8.63 4.97 29.69
CA GLU A 139 10.06 4.65 29.86
C GLU A 139 11.00 5.67 29.19
N THR A 140 10.53 6.34 28.14
CA THR A 140 11.30 7.36 27.39
C THR A 140 11.22 8.75 28.02
N SER A 141 10.48 8.92 29.12
CA SER A 141 10.19 10.21 29.75
C SER A 141 11.45 11.01 30.22
N ALA A 142 12.52 10.30 30.53
CA ALA A 142 13.78 10.94 30.92
C ALA A 142 14.56 11.55 29.75
N PHE A 143 14.34 11.00 28.53
CA PHE A 143 15.20 11.25 27.38
C PHE A 143 14.53 12.05 26.27
N VAL A 144 13.18 12.01 26.16
CA VAL A 144 12.43 12.60 25.04
C VAL A 144 11.69 13.86 25.50
N ARG A 145 11.75 14.91 24.67
CA ARG A 145 10.96 16.14 24.80
C ARG A 145 10.38 16.53 23.46
N ILE A 146 9.14 17.01 23.45
CA ILE A 146 8.42 17.35 22.22
C ILE A 146 7.85 18.75 22.32
N LYS A 147 8.26 19.63 21.42
CA LYS A 147 7.68 20.96 21.28
C LYS A 147 6.82 21.04 20.04
N LEU A 148 5.60 21.51 20.19
CA LEU A 148 4.61 21.53 19.13
C LEU A 148 4.35 22.94 18.61
N TYR A 149 4.33 23.09 17.31
CA TYR A 149 3.87 24.25 16.57
C TYR A 149 2.61 23.87 15.79
N LYS A 150 1.53 24.61 16.02
CA LYS A 150 0.19 24.23 15.51
C LYS A 150 -0.16 24.81 14.15
N GLY A 151 0.73 25.56 13.50
CA GLY A 151 0.49 26.16 12.20
C GLY A 151 -0.19 27.52 12.24
N ASP A 152 0.13 28.35 13.24
CA ASP A 152 -0.24 29.78 13.19
C ASP A 152 0.52 30.44 12.02
N PRO A 153 -0.17 31.16 11.10
CA PRO A 153 0.50 31.88 10.02
C PRO A 153 1.58 32.86 10.49
N ASN A 154 1.43 33.40 11.69
CA ASN A 154 2.32 34.39 12.28
C ASN A 154 3.31 33.81 13.31
N GLN A 155 3.42 32.46 13.42
CA GLN A 155 4.34 31.85 14.39
C GLN A 155 5.79 32.28 14.16
N SER A 156 6.54 32.35 15.23
CA SER A 156 7.96 32.72 15.21
C SER A 156 8.86 31.50 15.13
N ALA A 157 10.11 31.70 14.69
CA ALA A 157 11.11 30.66 14.69
C ALA A 157 11.40 30.16 16.11
N ASP A 158 11.61 28.87 16.27
CA ASP A 158 11.92 28.27 17.57
C ASP A 158 13.26 28.75 18.10
N ALA A 159 13.23 29.40 19.28
CA ALA A 159 14.42 29.99 19.90
C ALA A 159 15.47 28.91 20.30
N TYR A 160 15.02 27.70 20.67
CA TYR A 160 15.92 26.61 21.05
C TYR A 160 16.70 26.10 19.83
N LEU A 161 16.06 25.96 18.70
CA LEU A 161 16.72 25.59 17.43
C LEU A 161 17.64 26.70 16.93
N VAL A 162 17.22 27.97 16.99
CA VAL A 162 18.07 29.12 16.60
C VAL A 162 19.33 29.15 17.41
N LYS A 163 19.25 28.91 18.72
CA LYS A 163 20.40 28.92 19.65
C LYS A 163 21.35 27.74 19.39
N ASN A 164 20.82 26.53 19.14
CA ASN A 164 21.59 25.29 19.24
C ASN A 164 21.92 24.65 17.88
N SER A 165 21.39 25.14 16.77
CA SER A 165 21.57 24.52 15.45
C SER A 165 22.91 24.89 14.77
N GLY A 166 23.73 25.74 15.40
CA GLY A 166 24.95 26.22 14.75
C GLY A 166 24.69 27.01 13.45
N GLY A 167 23.58 27.76 13.41
CA GLY A 167 23.18 28.59 12.26
C GLY A 167 22.38 27.89 11.19
N ARG A 168 22.12 26.58 11.30
CA ARG A 168 21.28 25.84 10.36
C ARG A 168 19.81 26.25 10.47
N TRP A 169 19.33 26.60 11.68
CA TRP A 169 18.02 27.17 11.92
C TRP A 169 18.16 28.63 12.31
N THR A 170 17.50 29.53 11.59
CA THR A 170 17.61 30.97 11.81
C THR A 170 16.25 31.59 12.17
N ALA A 171 16.21 32.85 12.54
CA ALA A 171 14.97 33.57 12.81
C ALA A 171 14.00 33.64 11.60
N ASN A 172 14.48 33.33 10.41
CA ASN A 172 13.65 33.25 9.19
C ASN A 172 12.92 31.91 9.02
N HIS A 173 13.32 30.85 9.72
CA HIS A 173 12.67 29.55 9.68
C HIS A 173 11.45 29.52 10.63
N LYS A 174 10.44 30.30 10.29
CA LYS A 174 9.24 30.50 11.11
C LYS A 174 8.24 29.34 10.98
N GLY A 175 8.17 28.70 9.82
CA GLY A 175 7.19 27.64 9.54
C GLY A 175 5.74 28.13 9.58
N GLY A 176 5.47 29.41 9.25
CA GLY A 176 4.12 29.99 9.30
C GLY A 176 3.11 29.18 8.50
N GLY A 177 2.00 28.81 9.10
CA GLY A 177 0.97 27.97 8.52
C GLY A 177 1.26 26.46 8.57
N LEU A 178 2.48 26.04 8.95
CA LEU A 178 2.88 24.62 9.03
C LEU A 178 2.79 24.12 10.46
N SER A 179 2.21 22.94 10.63
CA SER A 179 2.16 22.26 11.94
C SER A 179 3.29 21.26 12.05
N TYR A 180 4.19 21.44 13.02
CA TYR A 180 5.35 20.58 13.18
C TYR A 180 5.71 20.32 14.63
N ALA A 181 6.41 19.23 14.86
CA ALA A 181 6.97 18.84 16.13
C ALA A 181 8.50 18.97 16.11
N ILE A 182 9.08 19.58 17.14
CA ILE A 182 10.50 19.53 17.41
C ILE A 182 10.71 18.44 18.46
N VAL A 183 11.33 17.36 18.05
CA VAL A 183 11.59 16.21 18.91
C VAL A 183 13.05 16.24 19.34
N SER A 184 13.29 16.37 20.64
CA SER A 184 14.62 16.36 21.25
C SER A 184 14.82 15.05 22.00
N VAL A 185 15.86 14.33 21.66
CA VAL A 185 16.23 13.05 22.29
C VAL A 185 17.62 13.16 22.89
N ASP A 186 17.72 12.87 24.17
CA ASP A 186 19.01 12.80 24.87
C ASP A 186 19.52 11.37 24.78
N TYR A 187 20.70 11.20 24.20
CA TYR A 187 21.36 9.90 24.06
C TYR A 187 21.74 9.33 25.44
N ASP A 188 21.47 8.05 25.60
CA ASP A 188 21.89 7.24 26.72
C ASP A 188 22.37 5.88 26.23
N ALA A 189 23.59 5.48 26.59
CA ALA A 189 24.23 4.28 26.08
C ALA A 189 23.52 2.97 26.46
N GLU A 190 22.72 2.98 27.54
CA GLU A 190 22.02 1.80 28.03
C GLU A 190 20.55 1.79 27.66
N LYS A 191 19.90 2.97 27.62
CA LYS A 191 18.42 3.07 27.50
C LYS A 191 17.94 3.74 26.23
N MET A 192 18.77 4.56 25.57
CA MET A 192 18.40 5.31 24.37
C MET A 192 19.56 5.29 23.36
N THR A 193 19.83 4.12 22.81
CA THR A 193 20.95 3.86 21.89
C THR A 193 20.70 4.28 20.46
N SER A 194 19.43 4.51 20.07
CA SER A 194 19.02 4.96 18.74
C SER A 194 17.92 6.02 18.85
N PHE A 195 17.76 6.81 17.78
CA PHE A 195 16.66 7.76 17.68
C PHE A 195 15.35 6.97 17.54
N PRO A 196 14.36 7.17 18.46
CA PRO A 196 13.12 6.39 18.43
C PRO A 196 12.22 6.79 17.26
N THR A 197 11.30 5.91 16.89
CA THR A 197 10.22 6.22 15.94
C THR A 197 9.08 6.97 16.64
N PHE A 198 8.40 7.85 15.90
CA PHE A 198 7.30 8.65 16.43
C PHE A 198 6.07 8.51 15.54
N LEU A 199 4.90 8.40 16.16
CA LEU A 199 3.60 8.52 15.51
C LEU A 199 2.75 9.49 16.35
N PHE A 200 2.25 10.53 15.73
CA PHE A 200 1.48 11.59 16.39
C PHE A 200 0.00 11.41 16.08
N GLU A 201 -0.85 11.32 17.11
CA GLU A 201 -2.30 11.36 16.96
C GLU A 201 -2.76 12.80 17.03
N CYS A 202 -3.14 13.35 15.88
CA CYS A 202 -3.41 14.77 15.68
C CYS A 202 -4.89 15.05 15.53
N ARG A 203 -5.32 16.23 15.98
CA ARG A 203 -6.64 16.82 15.74
C ARG A 203 -6.50 17.90 14.68
N GLY A 204 -6.93 17.62 13.46
CA GLY A 204 -6.96 18.57 12.36
C GLY A 204 -8.16 19.49 12.45
N VAL A 205 -7.97 20.75 12.01
CA VAL A 205 -9.06 21.73 11.95
C VAL A 205 -9.82 21.68 10.63
N ALA A 206 -11.08 22.06 10.66
CA ALA A 206 -11.90 22.26 9.48
C ALA A 206 -12.84 23.46 9.69
N TYR A 207 -13.26 24.08 8.61
CA TYR A 207 -14.25 25.15 8.63
C TYR A 207 -15.65 24.57 8.64
N ASP A 208 -16.42 24.88 9.67
CA ASP A 208 -17.82 24.47 9.81
C ASP A 208 -18.74 25.70 9.67
N PRO A 209 -19.48 25.84 8.56
CA PRO A 209 -20.35 27.01 8.32
C PRO A 209 -21.50 27.13 9.32
N ARG A 210 -21.84 26.07 10.05
CA ARG A 210 -22.86 26.11 11.12
C ARG A 210 -22.43 26.98 12.30
N PHE A 211 -21.10 27.14 12.47
CA PHE A 211 -20.50 28.00 13.50
C PHE A 211 -19.98 29.33 12.94
N ASP A 212 -20.46 29.74 11.76
CA ASP A 212 -20.14 31.03 11.15
C ASP A 212 -21.39 31.93 11.04
N SER A 213 -21.47 32.94 11.91
CA SER A 213 -22.58 33.87 11.90
C SER A 213 -22.67 34.76 10.65
N SER A 214 -21.61 34.88 9.87
CA SER A 214 -21.59 35.65 8.62
C SER A 214 -22.36 34.99 7.47
N VAL A 215 -22.56 33.68 7.55
CA VAL A 215 -23.30 32.88 6.55
C VAL A 215 -24.60 32.29 7.10
N GLY A 216 -25.07 32.77 8.26
CA GLY A 216 -26.31 32.34 8.87
C GLY A 216 -26.16 31.24 9.93
N GLY A 217 -24.95 30.85 10.28
CA GLY A 217 -24.68 29.95 11.39
C GLY A 217 -24.66 30.64 12.75
N ASN A 218 -24.26 29.92 13.81
CA ASN A 218 -24.25 30.44 15.18
C ASN A 218 -22.87 30.26 15.80
N GLY A 219 -21.94 31.18 15.52
CA GLY A 219 -20.61 31.14 16.09
C GLY A 219 -19.63 32.15 15.50
N SER A 220 -18.37 32.04 15.89
CA SER A 220 -17.32 32.98 15.54
C SER A 220 -16.34 32.46 14.46
N GLN A 221 -16.58 31.30 13.90
CA GLN A 221 -15.74 30.82 12.78
C GLN A 221 -15.88 31.74 11.58
N ARG A 222 -14.82 31.91 10.83
CA ARG A 222 -14.77 32.65 9.57
C ARG A 222 -13.90 31.89 8.58
N TYR A 223 -14.42 31.73 7.34
CA TYR A 223 -13.67 30.99 6.30
C TYR A 223 -12.30 31.64 6.01
N ASP A 224 -12.24 32.96 5.96
CA ASP A 224 -11.02 33.70 5.65
C ASP A 224 -10.04 33.83 6.83
N ASP A 225 -10.44 33.40 8.03
CA ASP A 225 -9.58 33.38 9.22
C ASP A 225 -9.43 31.97 9.77
N ILE A 226 -8.35 31.31 9.34
CA ILE A 226 -8.04 29.94 9.74
C ILE A 226 -7.78 29.76 11.23
N LEU A 227 -7.51 30.84 11.98
CA LEU A 227 -7.32 30.77 13.44
C LEU A 227 -8.65 30.52 14.16
N THR A 228 -9.78 30.82 13.52
CA THR A 228 -11.12 30.56 14.05
C THR A 228 -11.63 29.15 13.80
N TRP A 229 -10.98 28.41 12.90
CA TRP A 229 -11.35 27.02 12.57
C TRP A 229 -11.09 26.10 13.77
N GLN A 230 -11.96 25.13 13.94
CA GLN A 230 -11.91 24.20 15.06
C GLN A 230 -11.75 22.74 14.59
N TYR A 231 -11.40 21.89 15.52
CA TYR A 231 -11.41 20.45 15.29
C TYR A 231 -12.80 19.96 14.91
N SER A 232 -12.89 19.16 13.86
CA SER A 232 -14.12 18.48 13.46
C SER A 232 -13.83 17.12 12.88
N ASP A 233 -14.39 16.07 13.47
CA ASP A 233 -14.36 14.70 12.97
C ASP A 233 -15.54 14.37 12.04
N ASN A 234 -16.35 15.34 11.70
CA ASN A 234 -17.47 15.22 10.77
C ASN A 234 -16.95 15.13 9.32
N PRO A 235 -17.19 14.01 8.59
CA PRO A 235 -16.65 13.81 7.24
C PRO A 235 -17.14 14.85 6.24
N ILE A 236 -18.36 15.34 6.39
CA ILE A 236 -18.96 16.35 5.46
C ILE A 236 -18.41 17.75 5.74
N VAL A 237 -18.11 18.10 7.00
CA VAL A 237 -17.41 19.35 7.32
C VAL A 237 -16.01 19.36 6.69
N GLN A 238 -15.28 18.26 6.77
CA GLN A 238 -13.96 18.09 6.14
C GLN A 238 -14.07 18.15 4.61
N ALA A 239 -15.07 17.49 4.02
CA ALA A 239 -15.32 17.51 2.58
C ALA A 239 -15.73 18.93 2.09
N TYR A 240 -16.53 19.67 2.85
CA TYR A 240 -16.88 21.06 2.56
C TYR A 240 -15.63 21.94 2.56
N THR A 241 -14.82 21.81 3.60
CA THR A 241 -13.56 22.56 3.72
C THR A 241 -12.62 22.26 2.55
N TYR A 242 -12.47 21.00 2.15
CA TYR A 242 -11.68 20.60 0.99
C TYR A 242 -12.25 21.18 -0.32
N SER A 243 -13.58 21.18 -0.47
CA SER A 243 -14.24 21.75 -1.66
C SER A 243 -14.05 23.26 -1.74
N ARG A 244 -14.12 23.96 -0.61
CA ARG A 244 -13.81 25.39 -0.51
C ARG A 244 -12.33 25.71 -0.72
N GLY A 245 -11.44 24.79 -0.33
CA GLY A 245 -10.00 24.92 -0.39
C GLY A 245 -9.37 25.39 0.92
N PHE A 246 -8.13 24.97 1.13
CA PHE A 246 -7.26 25.38 2.24
C PHE A 246 -6.36 26.51 1.79
N HIS A 247 -6.51 27.68 2.38
CA HIS A 247 -5.74 28.87 2.03
C HIS A 247 -4.87 29.33 3.18
N ILE A 248 -3.62 29.74 2.88
CA ILE A 248 -2.74 30.44 3.80
C ILE A 248 -2.33 31.77 3.15
N ASN A 249 -2.58 32.88 3.81
CA ASN A 249 -2.31 34.23 3.28
C ASN A 249 -2.91 34.47 1.90
N GLY A 250 -4.12 33.95 1.65
CA GLY A 250 -4.83 34.07 0.38
C GLY A 250 -4.34 33.15 -0.75
N GLN A 251 -3.35 32.27 -0.50
CA GLN A 251 -2.88 31.31 -1.47
C GLN A 251 -3.48 29.92 -1.22
N LEU A 252 -3.99 29.29 -2.27
CA LEU A 252 -4.49 27.92 -2.20
C LEU A 252 -3.33 26.94 -1.95
N ILE A 253 -3.45 26.16 -0.89
CA ILE A 253 -2.49 25.10 -0.53
C ILE A 253 -2.99 23.74 -1.02
N ALA A 254 -4.27 23.45 -0.86
CA ALA A 254 -4.92 22.24 -1.33
C ALA A 254 -6.44 22.44 -1.44
N GLY A 255 -7.12 21.55 -2.15
CA GLY A 255 -8.56 21.55 -2.30
C GLY A 255 -9.02 21.93 -3.70
N LYS A 256 -10.36 22.05 -3.87
CA LYS A 256 -10.98 22.33 -5.17
C LYS A 256 -11.08 23.83 -5.48
N ASP A 257 -10.95 24.69 -4.48
CA ASP A 257 -11.12 26.17 -4.58
C ASP A 257 -12.49 26.59 -5.14
N MET A 258 -13.54 25.85 -4.77
CA MET A 258 -14.90 26.16 -5.24
C MET A 258 -15.46 27.37 -4.52
N PRO A 259 -16.08 28.31 -5.24
CA PRO A 259 -16.76 29.43 -4.61
C PRO A 259 -18.00 28.93 -3.82
N SER A 260 -18.36 29.63 -2.76
CA SER A 260 -19.48 29.26 -1.88
C SER A 260 -20.85 29.15 -2.58
N ARG A 261 -21.05 29.89 -3.68
CA ARG A 261 -22.26 29.85 -4.48
C ARG A 261 -22.49 28.51 -5.18
N ASP A 262 -21.39 27.77 -5.47
CA ASP A 262 -21.44 26.47 -6.15
C ASP A 262 -21.54 25.30 -5.14
N LEU A 263 -21.70 25.61 -3.85
CA LEU A 263 -21.87 24.68 -2.74
C LEU A 263 -23.14 25.08 -1.94
N PRO A 264 -24.31 24.63 -2.32
CA PRO A 264 -25.61 25.00 -1.69
C PRO A 264 -25.61 24.72 -0.18
N LEU A 265 -25.38 25.74 0.62
CA LEU A 265 -25.13 25.65 2.05
C LEU A 265 -26.21 24.87 2.83
N PRO A 266 -27.54 25.05 2.56
CA PRO A 266 -28.58 24.29 3.27
C PRO A 266 -28.42 22.78 3.13
N ALA A 267 -28.06 22.27 1.94
CA ALA A 267 -27.87 20.84 1.69
C ALA A 267 -26.60 20.31 2.42
N TRP A 268 -25.52 21.08 2.41
CA TRP A 268 -24.31 20.74 3.15
C TRP A 268 -24.57 20.70 4.65
N ILE A 269 -25.26 21.70 5.21
CA ILE A 269 -25.64 21.73 6.64
C ILE A 269 -26.51 20.52 7.01
N ALA A 270 -27.51 20.20 6.18
CA ALA A 270 -28.36 19.03 6.42
C ALA A 270 -27.50 17.73 6.50
N ALA A 271 -26.59 17.52 5.56
CA ALA A 271 -25.69 16.37 5.55
C ALA A 271 -24.74 16.36 6.75
N MET A 272 -24.19 17.52 7.15
CA MET A 272 -23.37 17.65 8.36
C MET A 272 -24.14 17.26 9.62
N ASN A 273 -25.39 17.68 9.73
CA ASN A 273 -26.24 17.36 10.88
C ASN A 273 -26.54 15.87 10.97
N VAL A 274 -26.77 15.18 9.83
CA VAL A 274 -26.94 13.73 9.78
C VAL A 274 -25.69 13.01 10.29
N CYS A 275 -24.50 13.46 9.91
CA CYS A 275 -23.25 12.87 10.41
C CYS A 275 -23.09 13.02 11.91
N ASP A 276 -23.57 14.13 12.49
CA ASP A 276 -23.50 14.42 13.93
C ASP A 276 -24.67 13.82 14.74
N GLU A 277 -25.64 13.17 14.11
CA GLU A 277 -26.68 12.42 14.83
C GLU A 277 -26.07 11.37 15.75
N THR A 278 -26.61 11.27 16.96
CA THR A 278 -26.14 10.32 17.97
C THR A 278 -26.82 8.97 17.79
N ILE A 279 -26.03 7.89 17.75
CA ILE A 279 -26.54 6.52 17.73
C ILE A 279 -26.52 5.94 19.14
N ALA A 280 -27.69 5.77 19.73
CA ALA A 280 -27.84 5.29 21.11
C ALA A 280 -27.26 3.88 21.32
N ALA A 281 -27.40 3.00 20.33
CA ALA A 281 -26.85 1.63 20.37
C ALA A 281 -25.32 1.58 20.41
N GLU A 282 -24.63 2.67 20.10
CA GLU A 282 -23.17 2.76 20.07
C GLU A 282 -22.64 3.71 21.15
N SER A 283 -23.11 3.60 22.36
CA SER A 283 -22.67 4.45 23.48
C SER A 283 -22.79 5.96 23.19
N ASN A 284 -23.83 6.34 22.47
CA ASN A 284 -24.10 7.72 22.04
C ASN A 284 -22.98 8.34 21.16
N GLN A 285 -22.32 7.52 20.35
CA GLN A 285 -21.36 8.06 19.36
C GLN A 285 -22.10 8.75 18.21
N LYS A 286 -21.42 9.67 17.55
CA LYS A 286 -21.90 10.28 16.31
C LYS A 286 -22.07 9.22 15.22
N ARG A 287 -23.07 9.41 14.36
CA ARG A 287 -23.37 8.50 13.25
C ARG A 287 -22.17 8.28 12.35
N TYR A 288 -21.50 9.33 11.94
CA TYR A 288 -20.35 9.25 11.06
C TYR A 288 -19.21 10.15 11.54
N ARG A 289 -18.05 9.56 11.71
CA ARG A 289 -16.80 10.22 12.09
C ARG A 289 -15.70 9.83 11.14
N ALA A 290 -14.79 10.73 10.84
CA ALA A 290 -13.68 10.47 9.96
C ALA A 290 -12.47 11.31 10.31
N GLY A 291 -11.30 10.84 9.87
CA GLY A 291 -10.08 11.63 9.79
C GLY A 291 -9.41 11.37 8.44
N ALA A 292 -8.88 12.41 7.83
CA ALA A 292 -8.24 12.30 6.53
C ALA A 292 -6.95 13.10 6.47
N ILE A 293 -5.99 12.59 5.72
CA ILE A 293 -4.78 13.30 5.28
C ILE A 293 -4.95 13.52 3.78
N PHE A 294 -5.25 14.76 3.38
CA PHE A 294 -5.35 15.14 1.97
C PHE A 294 -3.97 15.30 1.37
N VAL A 295 -3.79 14.79 0.17
CA VAL A 295 -2.52 14.89 -0.56
C VAL A 295 -2.68 15.90 -1.69
N ALA A 296 -1.91 16.99 -1.64
CA ALA A 296 -1.86 18.00 -2.70
C ALA A 296 -0.72 17.65 -3.68
N ASP A 297 -1.03 16.77 -4.62
CA ASP A 297 -0.15 16.32 -5.69
C ASP A 297 -0.91 16.34 -7.02
N GLY A 298 -0.26 16.79 -8.08
CA GLY A 298 -0.86 16.81 -9.41
C GLY A 298 -1.30 15.44 -9.95
N ASN A 299 -0.83 14.35 -9.35
CA ASN A 299 -1.20 12.98 -9.70
C ASN A 299 -2.37 12.43 -8.88
N VAL A 300 -2.79 13.11 -7.82
CA VAL A 300 -3.91 12.73 -6.96
C VAL A 300 -5.14 13.55 -7.36
N SER A 301 -6.21 12.89 -7.77
CA SER A 301 -7.43 13.59 -8.15
C SER A 301 -8.17 14.09 -6.90
N HIS A 302 -8.97 15.16 -7.06
CA HIS A 302 -9.85 15.63 -5.98
C HIS A 302 -10.80 14.54 -5.47
N ARG A 303 -11.22 13.64 -6.35
CA ARG A 303 -12.04 12.49 -5.98
C ARG A 303 -11.30 11.51 -5.08
N ASP A 304 -10.01 11.25 -5.36
CA ASP A 304 -9.19 10.35 -4.54
C ASP A 304 -9.02 10.89 -3.10
N ASN A 305 -8.99 12.21 -2.93
CA ASN A 305 -8.94 12.85 -1.62
C ASN A 305 -10.30 12.84 -0.90
N LEU A 306 -11.40 13.03 -1.62
CA LEU A 306 -12.74 13.10 -1.02
C LEU A 306 -13.36 11.72 -0.75
N GLN A 307 -13.06 10.72 -1.59
CA GLN A 307 -13.70 9.42 -1.54
C GLN A 307 -13.62 8.72 -0.17
N PRO A 308 -12.49 8.70 0.55
CA PRO A 308 -12.44 8.08 1.87
C PRO A 308 -13.37 8.73 2.90
N LEU A 309 -13.62 10.04 2.80
CA LEU A 309 -14.59 10.74 3.66
C LEU A 309 -16.02 10.37 3.28
N LEU A 310 -16.32 10.29 1.99
CA LEU A 310 -17.64 9.88 1.49
C LEU A 310 -17.91 8.42 1.85
N ASP A 311 -16.92 7.53 1.73
CA ASP A 311 -17.01 6.14 2.16
C ASP A 311 -17.29 6.03 3.67
N ALA A 312 -16.72 6.93 4.49
CA ALA A 312 -16.91 6.95 5.93
C ALA A 312 -18.34 7.36 6.36
N CYS A 313 -19.12 7.94 5.47
CA CYS A 313 -20.51 8.31 5.73
C CYS A 313 -21.53 7.65 4.78
N ALA A 314 -21.13 6.57 4.08
CA ALA A 314 -21.95 5.91 3.06
C ALA A 314 -22.53 6.92 2.07
N GLY A 315 -21.72 7.90 1.66
CA GLY A 315 -22.15 9.06 0.93
C GLY A 315 -21.58 9.18 -0.47
N ASP A 316 -22.06 10.17 -1.20
CA ASP A 316 -21.51 10.59 -2.49
C ASP A 316 -21.57 12.12 -2.62
N LEU A 317 -20.84 12.64 -3.57
CA LEU A 317 -20.91 14.04 -3.97
C LEU A 317 -21.49 14.10 -5.37
N VAL A 318 -22.65 14.73 -5.52
CA VAL A 318 -23.36 14.84 -6.78
C VAL A 318 -23.41 16.29 -7.25
N GLU A 319 -23.20 16.48 -8.55
CA GLU A 319 -23.37 17.77 -9.20
C GLU A 319 -24.84 17.96 -9.57
N ARG A 320 -25.46 19.02 -9.04
CA ARG A 320 -26.82 19.47 -9.38
C ARG A 320 -26.79 20.81 -10.08
N VAL A 321 -27.97 21.27 -10.47
CA VAL A 321 -28.12 22.58 -11.15
C VAL A 321 -27.64 23.76 -10.29
N ASP A 322 -27.81 23.65 -8.98
CA ASP A 322 -27.46 24.66 -7.99
C ASP A 322 -26.04 24.47 -7.39
N GLY A 323 -25.30 23.43 -7.80
CA GLY A 323 -23.95 23.17 -7.38
C GLY A 323 -23.71 21.75 -6.86
N ASP A 324 -22.50 21.51 -6.29
CA ASP A 324 -22.14 20.23 -5.70
C ASP A 324 -22.86 20.03 -4.36
N ILE A 325 -23.58 18.92 -4.23
CA ILE A 325 -24.34 18.55 -3.02
C ILE A 325 -23.86 17.21 -2.45
N PRO A 326 -23.58 17.11 -1.14
CA PRO A 326 -23.26 15.85 -0.52
C PRO A 326 -24.53 15.05 -0.23
N LEU A 327 -24.52 13.80 -0.66
CA LEU A 327 -25.51 12.80 -0.26
C LEU A 327 -24.87 11.92 0.82
N VAL A 328 -25.52 11.78 1.97
CA VAL A 328 -25.04 10.92 3.08
C VAL A 328 -25.96 9.73 3.25
N GLY A 329 -25.43 8.66 3.85
CA GLY A 329 -26.17 7.44 4.14
C GLY A 329 -27.29 7.66 5.15
N MET A 330 -28.49 7.95 4.63
CA MET A 330 -29.73 8.13 5.40
C MET A 330 -30.95 7.79 4.55
N THR A 331 -32.06 7.48 5.22
CA THR A 331 -33.36 7.41 4.57
C THR A 331 -33.82 8.81 4.18
N ARG A 332 -34.18 9.01 2.92
CA ARG A 332 -34.62 10.29 2.38
C ARG A 332 -36.15 10.30 2.16
N PRO A 333 -36.78 11.46 2.19
CA PRO A 333 -38.20 11.61 1.86
C PRO A 333 -38.43 11.29 0.37
N ILE A 334 -39.61 10.72 0.07
CA ILE A 334 -40.09 10.53 -1.30
C ILE A 334 -40.55 11.87 -1.83
N VAL A 335 -39.88 12.43 -2.83
CA VAL A 335 -40.18 13.74 -3.38
C VAL A 335 -41.25 13.72 -4.49
N ALA A 336 -41.45 12.57 -5.14
CA ALA A 336 -42.40 12.43 -6.22
C ALA A 336 -42.96 11.01 -6.31
N GLN A 337 -44.15 10.93 -6.87
CA GLN A 337 -44.82 9.66 -7.21
C GLN A 337 -45.09 9.62 -8.70
N LEU A 338 -44.56 8.66 -9.38
CA LEU A 338 -44.65 8.44 -10.83
C LEU A 338 -45.35 7.12 -11.13
N SER A 339 -45.99 7.05 -12.28
CA SER A 339 -46.56 5.81 -12.81
C SER A 339 -46.24 5.68 -14.31
N GLU A 340 -46.70 4.60 -14.93
CA GLU A 340 -46.54 4.41 -16.38
C GLU A 340 -47.27 5.50 -17.20
N ASP A 341 -48.23 6.19 -16.63
CA ASP A 341 -48.90 7.34 -17.29
C ASP A 341 -47.94 8.54 -17.48
N ASP A 342 -46.82 8.54 -16.78
CA ASP A 342 -45.77 9.54 -16.92
C ASP A 342 -44.78 9.24 -18.01
N LEU A 343 -44.79 8.02 -18.52
CA LEU A 343 -43.88 7.56 -19.60
C LEU A 343 -44.30 8.20 -20.93
N ILE A 344 -43.34 8.31 -21.82
CA ILE A 344 -43.54 8.76 -23.19
C ILE A 344 -43.80 7.56 -24.08
N ILE A 345 -44.95 7.58 -24.75
CA ILE A 345 -45.35 6.52 -25.70
C ILE A 345 -44.36 6.49 -26.88
N GLY A 346 -43.85 5.31 -27.20
CA GLY A 346 -42.87 5.10 -28.27
C GLY A 346 -41.44 5.22 -27.85
N GLU A 347 -41.13 5.62 -26.60
CA GLU A 347 -39.78 5.61 -26.06
C GLU A 347 -39.46 4.26 -25.35
N ASN A 348 -38.21 3.87 -25.37
CA ASN A 348 -37.76 2.62 -24.76
C ASN A 348 -37.77 2.69 -23.23
N VAL A 349 -38.40 1.71 -22.59
CA VAL A 349 -38.29 1.46 -21.15
C VAL A 349 -37.38 0.25 -20.94
N SER A 350 -36.31 0.43 -20.21
CA SER A 350 -35.45 -0.67 -19.81
C SER A 350 -35.65 -0.95 -18.32
N PHE A 351 -36.06 -2.15 -17.99
CA PHE A 351 -36.24 -2.59 -16.61
C PHE A 351 -35.44 -3.85 -16.33
N ILE A 352 -34.58 -3.81 -15.33
CA ILE A 352 -33.79 -4.93 -14.87
C ILE A 352 -34.24 -5.23 -13.44
N ALA A 353 -34.99 -6.32 -13.25
CA ALA A 353 -35.55 -6.67 -11.95
C ALA A 353 -34.51 -7.19 -10.94
N LYS A 354 -33.44 -7.82 -11.44
CA LYS A 354 -32.38 -8.41 -10.60
C LYS A 354 -31.00 -8.16 -11.22
N ARG A 355 -30.02 -7.94 -10.35
CA ARG A 355 -28.62 -7.83 -10.74
C ARG A 355 -28.07 -9.16 -11.26
N SER A 356 -27.01 -9.13 -12.05
CA SER A 356 -26.27 -10.34 -12.42
C SER A 356 -25.64 -11.00 -11.18
N ARG A 357 -25.47 -12.33 -11.21
CA ARG A 357 -24.82 -13.04 -10.08
C ARG A 357 -23.45 -12.48 -9.73
N SER A 358 -22.67 -12.01 -10.70
CA SER A 358 -21.36 -11.41 -10.49
C SER A 358 -21.38 -10.05 -9.77
N GLU A 359 -22.54 -9.40 -9.69
CA GLU A 359 -22.72 -8.11 -9.01
C GLU A 359 -23.35 -8.26 -7.62
N LEU A 360 -23.79 -9.47 -7.26
CA LEU A 360 -24.36 -9.71 -5.94
C LEU A 360 -23.29 -9.65 -4.87
N ILE A 361 -23.69 -9.11 -3.70
CA ILE A 361 -22.88 -9.07 -2.49
C ILE A 361 -23.76 -9.56 -1.35
N ASN A 362 -23.33 -10.61 -0.65
CA ASN A 362 -24.00 -11.13 0.53
C ASN A 362 -23.04 -11.32 1.71
N ALA A 363 -21.78 -10.93 1.53
CA ALA A 363 -20.80 -10.86 2.59
C ALA A 363 -19.84 -9.70 2.35
N VAL A 364 -19.54 -8.91 3.39
CA VAL A 364 -18.56 -7.81 3.34
C VAL A 364 -17.57 -8.00 4.49
N PHE A 365 -16.29 -7.89 4.19
CA PHE A 365 -15.19 -7.94 5.14
C PHE A 365 -14.13 -6.92 4.73
N GLY A 366 -13.21 -6.59 5.61
CA GLY A 366 -12.14 -5.64 5.33
C GLY A 366 -11.56 -5.05 6.60
N SER A 367 -10.99 -3.87 6.52
CA SER A 367 -10.25 -3.26 7.60
C SER A 367 -10.62 -1.80 7.84
N TYR A 368 -10.28 -1.31 9.02
CA TYR A 368 -10.33 0.09 9.44
C TYR A 368 -9.05 0.42 10.22
N ASN A 369 -8.81 1.68 10.55
CA ASN A 369 -7.64 2.09 11.31
C ASN A 369 -7.97 2.15 12.80
N GLU A 370 -7.28 1.35 13.64
CA GLU A 370 -7.56 1.24 15.07
C GLU A 370 -6.61 2.12 15.90
N PRO A 371 -7.09 3.22 16.51
CA PRO A 371 -6.26 4.13 17.30
C PRO A 371 -5.52 3.45 18.45
N GLU A 372 -6.16 2.51 19.16
CA GLU A 372 -5.56 1.82 20.30
C GLU A 372 -4.45 0.84 19.89
N LYS A 373 -4.41 0.43 18.64
CA LYS A 373 -3.34 -0.37 18.04
C LYS A 373 -2.36 0.47 17.23
N THR A 374 -2.04 1.65 17.72
CA THR A 374 -1.16 2.62 17.04
C THR A 374 -1.56 2.85 15.58
N TRP A 375 -2.87 3.00 15.35
CA TRP A 375 -3.47 3.26 14.04
C TRP A 375 -3.16 2.21 12.98
N SER A 376 -2.80 1.01 13.40
CA SER A 376 -2.64 -0.11 12.46
C SER A 376 -4.00 -0.49 11.86
N SER A 377 -3.95 -1.00 10.63
CA SER A 377 -5.14 -1.51 9.95
C SER A 377 -5.59 -2.81 10.61
N VAL A 378 -6.83 -2.85 11.09
CA VAL A 378 -7.44 -3.98 11.81
C VAL A 378 -8.71 -4.40 11.10
N ALA A 379 -8.96 -5.71 11.00
CA ALA A 379 -10.17 -6.22 10.42
C ALA A 379 -11.39 -5.91 11.31
N TYR A 380 -12.46 -5.39 10.71
CA TYR A 380 -13.76 -5.33 11.37
C TYR A 380 -14.50 -6.68 11.24
N PRO A 381 -15.50 -6.98 12.10
CA PRO A 381 -16.28 -8.20 12.01
C PRO A 381 -16.96 -8.35 10.65
N ALA A 382 -16.70 -9.45 9.94
CA ALA A 382 -17.30 -9.70 8.65
C ALA A 382 -18.83 -9.69 8.74
N GLN A 383 -19.49 -8.94 7.87
CA GLN A 383 -20.94 -8.84 7.79
C GLN A 383 -21.46 -9.80 6.73
N ILE A 384 -22.30 -10.75 7.17
CA ILE A 384 -22.78 -11.85 6.33
C ILE A 384 -24.30 -11.88 6.42
N ASP A 385 -24.97 -11.78 5.27
CA ASP A 385 -26.41 -12.04 5.16
C ASP A 385 -26.62 -13.51 4.77
N VAL A 386 -26.89 -14.36 5.77
CA VAL A 386 -27.10 -15.78 5.58
C VAL A 386 -28.35 -16.09 4.75
N ALA A 387 -29.41 -15.28 4.88
CA ALA A 387 -30.63 -15.44 4.09
C ALA A 387 -30.35 -15.15 2.61
N ALA A 388 -29.58 -14.09 2.35
CA ALA A 388 -29.13 -13.75 1.02
C ALA A 388 -28.21 -14.83 0.42
N GLN A 389 -27.26 -15.38 1.20
CA GLN A 389 -26.39 -16.48 0.73
C GLN A 389 -27.20 -17.71 0.32
N ASN A 390 -28.20 -18.08 1.14
CA ASN A 390 -29.09 -19.20 0.82
C ASN A 390 -29.94 -18.93 -0.45
N ALA A 391 -30.40 -17.70 -0.65
CA ALA A 391 -31.17 -17.32 -1.83
C ALA A 391 -30.30 -17.25 -3.11
N ASP A 392 -29.05 -16.80 -2.98
CA ASP A 392 -28.08 -16.68 -4.07
C ASP A 392 -27.43 -18.05 -4.43
N GLY A 393 -27.46 -19.01 -3.47
CA GLY A 393 -26.89 -20.34 -3.59
C GLY A 393 -25.38 -20.42 -3.39
N GLU A 394 -24.71 -19.30 -3.20
CA GLU A 394 -23.28 -19.23 -2.95
C GLU A 394 -22.88 -17.94 -2.20
N ARG A 395 -21.66 -17.92 -1.67
CA ARG A 395 -21.13 -16.74 -0.98
C ARG A 395 -20.50 -15.77 -1.98
N HIS A 396 -21.05 -14.55 -2.05
CA HIS A 396 -20.51 -13.42 -2.81
C HIS A 396 -19.89 -12.44 -1.84
N ALA A 397 -18.59 -12.62 -1.57
CA ALA A 397 -17.87 -11.82 -0.60
C ALA A 397 -17.15 -10.65 -1.27
N ARG A 398 -17.15 -9.47 -0.61
CA ARG A 398 -16.45 -8.27 -1.04
C ARG A 398 -15.58 -7.74 0.07
N GLN A 399 -14.33 -7.39 -0.27
CA GLN A 399 -13.44 -6.68 0.64
C GLN A 399 -13.63 -5.17 0.49
N VAL A 400 -13.75 -4.47 1.64
CA VAL A 400 -13.88 -3.01 1.72
C VAL A 400 -13.06 -2.49 2.89
N ASP A 401 -12.08 -1.64 2.60
CA ASP A 401 -11.21 -1.05 3.60
C ASP A 401 -11.58 0.43 3.81
N PHE A 402 -12.03 0.77 5.02
CA PHE A 402 -12.46 2.11 5.38
C PHE A 402 -11.29 2.93 5.92
N LYS A 403 -10.52 3.54 5.03
CA LYS A 403 -9.25 4.20 5.33
C LYS A 403 -9.35 5.47 6.20
N ALA A 404 -10.51 6.12 6.21
CA ALA A 404 -10.76 7.33 7.00
C ALA A 404 -11.54 7.05 8.31
N VAL A 405 -11.95 5.79 8.54
CA VAL A 405 -12.72 5.37 9.72
C VAL A 405 -11.77 4.84 10.78
N PHE A 406 -12.00 5.27 12.02
CA PHE A 406 -11.24 4.87 13.20
C PHE A 406 -12.12 4.28 14.31
N SER A 407 -13.29 3.76 13.95
CA SER A 407 -14.23 3.07 14.85
C SER A 407 -14.68 1.75 14.24
N ALA A 408 -14.46 0.65 14.97
CA ALA A 408 -14.92 -0.69 14.57
C ALA A 408 -16.44 -0.76 14.37
N GLN A 409 -17.20 -0.11 15.26
CA GLN A 409 -18.66 -0.07 15.21
C GLN A 409 -19.15 0.62 13.94
N GLN A 410 -18.58 1.79 13.62
CA GLN A 410 -18.91 2.51 12.40
C GLN A 410 -18.53 1.69 11.15
N ALA A 411 -17.36 1.08 11.10
CA ALA A 411 -16.93 0.23 9.99
C ALA A 411 -17.87 -0.96 9.78
N THR A 412 -18.28 -1.60 10.89
CA THR A 412 -19.26 -2.68 10.87
C THR A 412 -20.61 -2.24 10.30
N ARG A 413 -21.13 -1.11 10.76
CA ARG A 413 -22.40 -0.54 10.28
C ARG A 413 -22.34 -0.17 8.80
N LEU A 414 -21.24 0.44 8.34
CA LEU A 414 -21.02 0.73 6.93
C LEU A 414 -21.00 -0.55 6.08
N ALA A 415 -20.35 -1.60 6.56
CA ALA A 415 -20.35 -2.91 5.90
C ALA A 415 -21.76 -3.52 5.82
N GLN A 416 -22.57 -3.40 6.89
CA GLN A 416 -23.97 -3.84 6.89
C GLN A 416 -24.81 -3.04 5.87
N THR A 417 -24.61 -1.74 5.81
CA THR A 417 -25.29 -0.87 4.83
C THR A 417 -25.02 -1.35 3.41
N LEU A 418 -23.78 -1.68 3.08
CA LEU A 418 -23.39 -2.21 1.77
C LEU A 418 -24.09 -3.54 1.42
N VAL A 419 -24.17 -4.47 2.38
CA VAL A 419 -24.86 -5.75 2.17
C VAL A 419 -26.34 -5.52 1.91
N ARG A 420 -27.01 -4.65 2.69
CA ARG A 420 -28.42 -4.33 2.54
C ARG A 420 -28.71 -3.60 1.25
N GLU A 421 -27.93 -2.58 0.90
CA GLU A 421 -28.07 -1.83 -0.34
C GLU A 421 -28.01 -2.74 -1.57
N ASN A 422 -27.15 -3.73 -1.54
CA ASN A 422 -27.02 -4.69 -2.65
C ASN A 422 -28.29 -5.54 -2.86
N ARG A 423 -29.15 -5.67 -1.85
CA ARG A 423 -30.42 -6.42 -1.96
C ARG A 423 -31.53 -5.65 -2.68
N PHE A 424 -31.41 -4.33 -2.81
CA PHE A 424 -32.28 -3.50 -3.64
C PHE A 424 -31.73 -3.53 -5.07
N GLN A 425 -32.25 -4.45 -5.89
CA GLN A 425 -31.58 -4.85 -7.12
C GLN A 425 -32.13 -4.21 -8.38
N ALA A 426 -33.42 -3.76 -8.35
CA ALA A 426 -34.07 -3.30 -9.56
C ALA A 426 -33.49 -1.98 -10.07
N LYS A 427 -33.32 -1.93 -11.38
CA LYS A 427 -32.90 -0.75 -12.11
C LYS A 427 -33.90 -0.45 -13.22
N ALA A 428 -34.16 0.82 -13.49
CA ALA A 428 -34.98 1.23 -14.60
C ALA A 428 -34.37 2.43 -15.33
N ASN A 429 -34.43 2.40 -16.66
CA ASN A 429 -34.18 3.57 -17.47
C ASN A 429 -35.48 3.92 -18.19
N VAL A 430 -35.98 5.10 -17.95
CA VAL A 430 -37.28 5.55 -18.40
C VAL A 430 -37.21 6.94 -19.02
N VAL A 431 -38.04 7.20 -19.99
CA VAL A 431 -38.24 8.54 -20.56
C VAL A 431 -39.60 9.03 -20.09
N VAL A 432 -39.60 10.12 -19.31
CA VAL A 432 -40.81 10.69 -18.68
C VAL A 432 -41.13 12.07 -19.25
N ARG A 433 -42.35 12.51 -18.96
CA ARG A 433 -42.85 13.79 -19.39
C ARG A 433 -42.01 14.97 -18.90
N PRO A 434 -41.99 16.10 -19.66
CA PRO A 434 -41.19 17.30 -19.31
C PRO A 434 -41.45 17.87 -17.91
N ARG A 435 -42.64 17.66 -17.34
CA ARG A 435 -42.97 18.15 -15.99
C ARG A 435 -42.02 17.62 -14.90
N TRP A 436 -41.35 16.46 -15.16
CA TRP A 436 -40.45 15.83 -14.23
C TRP A 436 -39.00 16.34 -14.34
N VAL A 437 -38.78 17.42 -15.06
CA VAL A 437 -37.48 18.15 -15.09
C VAL A 437 -37.07 18.69 -13.72
N VAL A 438 -37.97 18.75 -12.77
CA VAL A 438 -37.75 19.19 -11.39
C VAL A 438 -37.02 18.14 -10.54
N LEU A 439 -36.93 16.89 -11.01
CA LEU A 439 -36.22 15.84 -10.32
C LEU A 439 -34.72 16.00 -10.54
N GLU A 440 -33.97 15.72 -9.48
CA GLU A 440 -32.50 15.82 -9.48
C GLU A 440 -31.84 14.52 -9.05
N VAL A 441 -30.55 14.40 -9.33
CA VAL A 441 -29.75 13.24 -8.91
C VAL A 441 -29.74 13.13 -7.38
N GLY A 442 -29.98 11.90 -6.87
CA GLY A 442 -30.10 11.62 -5.45
C GLY A 442 -31.51 11.76 -4.87
N ASP A 443 -32.48 12.21 -5.66
CA ASP A 443 -33.87 12.25 -5.22
C ASP A 443 -34.48 10.86 -5.11
N TRP A 444 -35.26 10.61 -4.04
CA TRP A 444 -36.01 9.37 -3.91
C TRP A 444 -37.40 9.58 -4.45
N ILE A 445 -37.83 8.74 -5.40
CA ILE A 445 -39.11 8.74 -6.02
C ILE A 445 -39.80 7.38 -5.84
N GLU A 446 -41.09 7.40 -5.76
CA GLU A 446 -41.92 6.20 -5.84
C GLU A 446 -42.34 6.02 -7.30
N PHE A 447 -42.06 4.87 -7.88
CA PHE A 447 -42.48 4.53 -9.24
C PHE A 447 -43.34 3.28 -9.24
N THR A 448 -44.53 3.35 -9.81
CA THR A 448 -45.45 2.24 -9.96
C THR A 448 -45.42 1.72 -11.40
N PHE A 449 -44.81 0.59 -11.62
CA PHE A 449 -44.87 -0.16 -12.87
C PHE A 449 -46.02 -1.14 -12.82
N LYS A 450 -46.79 -1.24 -13.89
CA LYS A 450 -47.99 -2.06 -13.97
C LYS A 450 -47.67 -3.54 -13.75
N ASP A 451 -46.59 -4.03 -14.36
CA ASP A 451 -46.19 -5.42 -14.31
C ASP A 451 -45.19 -5.73 -13.18
N PHE A 452 -44.48 -4.72 -12.67
CA PHE A 452 -43.39 -4.89 -11.68
C PHE A 452 -43.72 -4.32 -10.31
N GLY A 453 -44.90 -3.72 -10.16
CA GLY A 453 -45.37 -3.18 -8.91
C GLY A 453 -44.76 -1.84 -8.51
N LYS A 454 -45.09 -1.43 -7.29
CA LYS A 454 -44.66 -0.18 -6.69
C LYS A 454 -43.32 -0.38 -5.97
N ARG A 455 -42.34 0.51 -6.27
CA ARG A 455 -41.03 0.49 -5.62
C ARG A 455 -40.53 1.91 -5.42
N ILE A 456 -39.57 2.07 -4.50
CA ILE A 456 -38.87 3.34 -4.28
C ILE A 456 -37.55 3.27 -5.06
N TYR A 457 -37.26 4.34 -5.76
CA TYR A 457 -36.03 4.47 -6.55
C TYR A 457 -35.31 5.75 -6.20
N GLU A 458 -34.00 5.72 -6.27
CA GLU A 458 -33.13 6.89 -6.30
C GLU A 458 -32.81 7.25 -7.75
N VAL A 459 -32.90 8.52 -8.08
CA VAL A 459 -32.50 9.05 -9.39
C VAL A 459 -30.98 9.08 -9.45
N GLN A 460 -30.40 8.21 -10.28
CA GLN A 460 -28.95 8.10 -10.44
C GLN A 460 -28.38 9.08 -11.46
N SER A 461 -29.14 9.32 -12.51
CA SER A 461 -28.83 10.33 -13.51
C SER A 461 -30.09 10.77 -14.20
N TRP A 462 -30.09 12.00 -14.66
CA TRP A 462 -31.14 12.52 -15.54
C TRP A 462 -30.52 13.29 -16.71
N SER A 463 -31.22 13.31 -17.82
CA SER A 463 -30.84 14.10 -18.98
C SER A 463 -32.05 14.54 -19.74
N LEU A 464 -31.93 15.68 -20.42
CA LEU A 464 -32.97 16.15 -21.35
C LEU A 464 -32.79 15.46 -22.71
N ALA A 465 -33.80 14.77 -23.16
CA ALA A 465 -33.81 14.20 -24.51
C ALA A 465 -33.72 15.31 -25.58
N PRO A 466 -33.20 15.03 -26.77
CA PRO A 466 -33.28 15.97 -27.90
C PRO A 466 -34.69 16.48 -28.12
N LEU A 467 -34.81 17.70 -28.58
CA LEU A 467 -36.12 18.30 -28.87
C LEU A 467 -36.81 17.48 -29.98
N ALA A 468 -37.91 16.80 -29.63
CA ALA A 468 -38.72 16.03 -30.54
C ALA A 468 -40.20 16.51 -30.42
N ASN A 469 -40.86 16.75 -31.52
CA ASN A 469 -42.25 17.15 -31.57
C ASN A 469 -42.62 18.37 -30.67
N GLY A 470 -41.65 19.28 -30.50
CA GLY A 470 -41.83 20.50 -29.71
C GLY A 470 -41.70 20.33 -28.22
N ALA A 471 -41.35 19.16 -27.72
CA ALA A 471 -41.10 18.89 -26.31
C ALA A 471 -39.73 18.30 -26.05
N ARG A 472 -39.15 18.65 -24.88
CA ARG A 472 -37.96 17.97 -24.34
C ARG A 472 -38.40 17.03 -23.22
N ASN A 473 -38.31 15.75 -23.45
CA ASN A 473 -38.58 14.73 -22.46
C ASN A 473 -37.40 14.56 -21.51
N VAL A 474 -37.63 13.98 -20.35
CA VAL A 474 -36.60 13.71 -19.34
C VAL A 474 -36.28 12.23 -19.30
N THR A 475 -35.02 11.88 -19.49
CA THR A 475 -34.56 10.50 -19.34
C THR A 475 -34.02 10.34 -17.91
N LEU A 476 -34.54 9.36 -17.17
CA LEU A 476 -34.16 9.03 -15.81
C LEU A 476 -33.50 7.65 -15.77
N SER A 477 -32.36 7.55 -15.09
CA SER A 477 -31.79 6.28 -14.64
C SER A 477 -32.08 6.10 -13.16
N LEU A 478 -32.74 5.01 -12.82
CA LEU A 478 -33.32 4.74 -11.52
C LEU A 478 -32.70 3.48 -10.90
N GLN A 479 -32.31 3.56 -9.64
CA GLN A 479 -31.85 2.43 -8.84
C GLN A 479 -32.80 2.22 -7.66
N GLU A 480 -33.28 1.00 -7.47
CA GLU A 480 -34.12 0.65 -6.31
C GLU A 480 -33.40 0.92 -5.00
N VAL A 481 -34.12 1.53 -4.06
CA VAL A 481 -33.67 1.85 -2.70
C VAL A 481 -34.78 1.58 -1.68
N GLY A 482 -34.44 1.61 -0.39
CA GLY A 482 -35.44 1.44 0.66
C GLY A 482 -34.97 1.89 2.03
N SER A 483 -35.87 2.21 2.93
CA SER A 483 -35.59 2.69 4.28
C SER A 483 -34.78 1.72 5.12
N GLY A 484 -34.92 0.40 4.90
CA GLY A 484 -34.20 -0.62 5.64
C GLY A 484 -32.69 -0.69 5.38
N ILE A 485 -32.16 0.03 4.35
CA ILE A 485 -30.72 0.11 4.05
C ILE A 485 -29.98 0.72 5.25
N TYR A 486 -30.52 1.80 5.82
CA TYR A 486 -29.88 2.60 6.87
C TYR A 486 -30.42 2.35 8.25
N ASP A 487 -31.08 1.19 8.48
CA ASP A 487 -31.58 0.83 9.79
C ASP A 487 -30.42 0.52 10.76
N ASN A 488 -30.34 1.27 11.84
CA ASN A 488 -29.32 1.17 12.88
C ASN A 488 -29.77 0.34 14.10
N SER A 489 -30.96 -0.27 14.04
CA SER A 489 -31.54 -1.03 15.15
C SER A 489 -30.90 -2.38 15.40
N ILE A 490 -29.88 -2.75 14.65
CA ILE A 490 -29.23 -4.05 14.75
C ILE A 490 -28.20 -4.03 15.88
N ASP A 491 -28.33 -5.03 16.76
CA ASP A 491 -27.31 -5.41 17.73
C ASP A 491 -25.99 -5.67 17.00
N ILE A 492 -25.07 -4.68 17.06
CA ILE A 492 -23.72 -4.90 16.65
C ILE A 492 -23.12 -5.76 17.76
N PRO A 493 -22.76 -7.03 17.51
CA PRO A 493 -22.16 -7.85 18.55
C PRO A 493 -20.95 -7.09 19.09
N GLU A 494 -20.86 -6.92 20.40
CA GLU A 494 -19.63 -6.43 21.02
C GLU A 494 -18.50 -7.24 20.41
N LEU A 495 -17.51 -6.57 19.87
CA LEU A 495 -16.29 -7.23 19.44
C LEU A 495 -15.85 -8.08 20.63
N PRO A 496 -15.67 -9.40 20.48
CA PRO A 496 -15.11 -10.20 21.56
C PRO A 496 -13.86 -9.43 21.99
N ALA A 497 -13.82 -9.08 23.29
CA ALA A 497 -12.67 -8.38 23.84
C ALA A 497 -11.46 -9.09 23.25
N VAL A 498 -10.63 -8.36 22.50
CA VAL A 498 -9.45 -8.97 21.89
C VAL A 498 -8.68 -9.50 23.08
N VAL A 499 -8.86 -10.79 23.36
CA VAL A 499 -7.99 -11.49 24.24
C VAL A 499 -6.67 -11.39 23.51
N SER A 500 -5.87 -10.41 23.91
CA SER A 500 -4.48 -10.37 23.50
C SER A 500 -4.02 -11.77 23.75
N PRO A 501 -3.61 -12.54 22.72
CA PRO A 501 -3.08 -13.88 22.98
C PRO A 501 -2.09 -13.63 24.10
N SER A 502 -2.26 -14.37 25.23
CA SER A 502 -1.40 -14.22 26.41
C SER A 502 0.00 -14.18 25.84
N THR A 503 0.63 -13.00 25.87
CA THR A 503 1.92 -12.81 25.23
C THR A 503 2.79 -13.85 25.92
N PRO A 504 3.38 -14.81 25.19
CA PRO A 504 4.28 -15.77 25.83
C PRO A 504 5.28 -14.96 26.60
N ALA A 505 5.65 -15.41 27.81
CA ALA A 505 6.54 -14.67 28.70
C ALA A 505 7.72 -14.17 27.88
N LEU A 506 7.79 -12.86 27.73
CA LEU A 506 8.69 -12.21 26.76
C LEU A 506 10.10 -12.61 27.11
N GLN A 507 10.78 -13.28 26.19
CA GLN A 507 12.16 -13.64 26.38
C GLN A 507 12.99 -12.38 26.61
N GLN A 508 13.70 -12.31 27.75
CA GLN A 508 14.43 -11.13 28.17
C GLN A 508 15.88 -11.16 27.69
N PHE A 509 16.48 -12.34 27.67
CA PHE A 509 17.84 -12.60 27.19
C PHE A 509 17.87 -13.95 26.46
N PRO A 510 18.88 -14.22 25.63
CA PRO A 510 19.00 -15.50 24.94
C PRO A 510 19.33 -16.63 25.94
N ASP A 511 18.62 -17.72 25.83
CA ASP A 511 18.89 -18.92 26.63
C ASP A 511 20.15 -19.64 26.16
N GLY A 512 20.78 -20.38 27.06
CA GLY A 512 21.94 -21.21 26.69
C GLY A 512 23.19 -20.43 26.28
N LEU A 513 23.38 -19.19 26.74
CA LEU A 513 24.55 -18.40 26.38
C LEU A 513 25.85 -19.10 26.71
N ARG A 514 26.67 -19.33 25.65
CA ARG A 514 28.01 -19.97 25.74
C ARG A 514 29.00 -19.03 25.11
N VAL A 515 30.16 -18.90 25.79
CA VAL A 515 31.24 -18.03 25.35
C VAL A 515 32.53 -18.88 25.36
N VAL A 516 33.20 -18.95 24.23
CA VAL A 516 34.39 -19.80 24.04
C VAL A 516 35.48 -18.99 23.36
N ALA A 517 36.69 -19.04 23.92
CA ALA A 517 37.87 -18.51 23.25
C ALA A 517 38.35 -19.50 22.17
N ALA A 518 38.67 -18.96 21.00
CA ALA A 518 39.21 -19.71 19.86
C ALA A 518 40.32 -18.89 19.17
N ALA A 519 41.03 -19.50 18.23
CA ALA A 519 41.93 -18.80 17.35
C ALA A 519 41.41 -18.90 15.92
N ALA A 520 41.38 -17.80 15.20
CA ALA A 520 41.09 -17.75 13.78
C ALA A 520 42.32 -17.40 12.98
N GLU A 521 42.53 -18.03 11.80
CA GLU A 521 43.63 -17.65 10.91
C GLU A 521 43.27 -16.33 10.18
N SER A 522 44.14 -15.34 10.28
CA SER A 522 44.05 -14.14 9.47
C SER A 522 44.22 -14.51 7.99
N PRO A 523 43.30 -14.12 7.11
CA PRO A 523 43.37 -14.42 5.69
C PRO A 523 44.59 -13.81 4.99
N GLU A 524 45.12 -12.68 5.48
CA GLU A 524 46.18 -11.91 4.83
C GLU A 524 47.57 -12.44 5.12
N ASN A 525 47.86 -12.98 6.30
CA ASN A 525 49.21 -13.38 6.72
C ASN A 525 49.30 -14.75 7.38
N LYS A 526 48.19 -15.53 7.40
CA LYS A 526 48.07 -16.87 8.03
C LYS A 526 48.42 -16.89 9.52
N ARG A 527 48.49 -15.75 10.19
CA ARG A 527 48.70 -15.69 11.63
C ARG A 527 47.37 -16.01 12.35
N LYS A 528 47.51 -16.68 13.46
CA LYS A 528 46.35 -16.92 14.34
C LYS A 528 46.07 -15.70 15.19
N ILE A 529 44.85 -15.27 15.19
CA ILE A 529 44.33 -14.15 16.02
C ILE A 529 43.36 -14.70 17.05
N PRO A 530 43.34 -14.15 18.28
CA PRO A 530 42.36 -14.56 19.26
C PRO A 530 40.96 -14.11 18.84
N VAL A 531 39.99 -15.00 18.95
CA VAL A 531 38.58 -14.70 18.73
C VAL A 531 37.75 -15.23 19.89
N ILE A 532 36.62 -14.57 20.16
CA ILE A 532 35.62 -15.04 21.11
C ILE A 532 34.36 -15.40 20.32
N ILE A 533 33.95 -16.65 20.45
CA ILE A 533 32.72 -17.15 19.85
C ILE A 533 31.63 -17.13 20.93
N VAL A 534 30.60 -16.34 20.68
CA VAL A 534 29.38 -16.26 21.53
C VAL A 534 28.27 -17.01 20.83
N SER A 535 27.66 -17.99 21.48
CA SER A 535 26.56 -18.76 20.92
C SER A 535 25.43 -18.90 21.95
N TRP A 536 24.23 -19.07 21.47
CA TRP A 536 23.00 -19.17 22.26
C TRP A 536 21.99 -20.12 21.60
N ASP A 537 20.99 -20.53 22.36
CA ASP A 537 19.92 -21.34 21.83
C ASP A 537 18.94 -20.46 21.01
N PRO A 538 18.30 -21.00 19.94
CA PRO A 538 17.34 -20.24 19.15
C PRO A 538 16.27 -19.60 20.02
N PRO A 539 15.90 -18.32 19.78
CA PRO A 539 14.86 -17.68 20.55
C PRO A 539 13.54 -18.44 20.48
N THR A 540 12.89 -18.61 21.62
CA THR A 540 11.57 -19.25 21.71
C THR A 540 10.47 -18.33 21.16
N ASP A 541 10.69 -17.02 21.20
CA ASP A 541 9.80 -15.97 20.67
C ASP A 541 10.35 -15.41 19.36
N ILE A 542 10.24 -16.19 18.28
CA ILE A 542 10.73 -15.82 16.95
C ILE A 542 9.98 -14.60 16.38
N ILE A 543 8.75 -14.36 16.82
CA ILE A 543 7.88 -13.31 16.27
C ILE A 543 8.32 -11.93 16.77
N THR A 544 8.65 -11.80 18.05
CA THR A 544 8.96 -10.51 18.66
C THR A 544 10.46 -10.30 18.94
N VAL A 545 11.31 -11.31 18.80
CA VAL A 545 12.76 -11.20 18.92
C VAL A 545 13.42 -11.12 17.55
N ARG A 546 14.04 -9.99 17.22
CA ARG A 546 14.72 -9.74 15.93
C ARG A 546 16.22 -10.05 15.94
N GLY A 547 16.79 -10.24 17.10
CA GLY A 547 18.21 -10.52 17.22
C GLY A 547 18.67 -10.55 18.66
N VAL A 548 19.98 -10.60 18.83
CA VAL A 548 20.65 -10.59 20.13
C VAL A 548 21.69 -9.48 20.14
N LEU A 549 21.67 -8.67 21.21
CA LEU A 549 22.66 -7.65 21.49
C LEU A 549 23.65 -8.27 22.48
N ILE A 550 24.93 -8.26 22.12
CA ILE A 550 26.03 -8.84 22.89
C ILE A 550 26.89 -7.67 23.39
N GLU A 551 27.17 -7.63 24.67
CA GLU A 551 28.06 -6.67 25.28
C GLU A 551 29.33 -7.36 25.77
N LEU A 552 30.48 -6.86 25.38
CA LEU A 552 31.82 -7.35 25.74
C LEU A 552 32.62 -6.24 26.38
N TRP A 553 33.35 -6.54 27.42
CA TRP A 553 34.33 -5.65 28.01
C TRP A 553 35.51 -6.42 28.61
N LYS A 554 36.64 -5.72 28.79
CA LYS A 554 37.78 -6.29 29.46
C LYS A 554 37.46 -6.44 30.95
N THR A 555 37.64 -7.61 31.51
CA THR A 555 37.24 -7.87 32.92
C THR A 555 37.99 -6.98 33.91
N SER A 556 39.21 -6.55 33.59
CA SER A 556 39.99 -5.59 34.38
C SER A 556 39.54 -4.15 34.22
N GLU A 557 38.74 -3.83 33.16
CA GLU A 557 38.27 -2.47 32.82
C GLU A 557 36.76 -2.51 32.52
N PRO A 558 35.89 -2.47 33.55
CA PRO A 558 34.47 -2.63 33.37
C PRO A 558 33.79 -1.55 32.54
N ASP A 559 34.43 -0.40 32.35
CA ASP A 559 33.92 0.72 31.56
C ASP A 559 34.25 0.61 30.07
N SER A 560 35.06 -0.38 29.66
CA SER A 560 35.49 -0.61 28.27
C SER A 560 34.46 -1.39 27.43
N LYS A 561 33.15 -1.14 27.62
CA LYS A 561 32.06 -1.92 27.01
C LYS A 561 31.91 -1.65 25.53
N ILE A 562 31.91 -2.73 24.74
CA ILE A 562 31.65 -2.72 23.31
C ILE A 562 30.42 -3.58 23.00
N GLN A 563 29.55 -3.11 22.15
CA GLN A 563 28.30 -3.81 21.78
C GLN A 563 28.35 -4.34 20.36
N PHE A 564 27.82 -5.56 20.17
CA PHE A 564 27.68 -6.23 18.90
C PHE A 564 26.24 -6.73 18.71
N GLN A 565 25.72 -6.68 17.50
CA GLN A 565 24.37 -7.14 17.17
C GLN A 565 24.42 -8.35 16.26
N ALA A 566 23.75 -9.41 16.66
CA ALA A 566 23.47 -10.57 15.82
C ALA A 566 21.98 -10.57 15.45
N ARG A 567 21.66 -10.54 14.15
CA ARG A 567 20.27 -10.61 13.66
C ARG A 567 19.86 -12.06 13.46
N GLN A 568 18.57 -12.33 13.65
CA GLN A 568 18.05 -13.66 13.27
C GLN A 568 18.23 -13.90 11.76
N PRO A 569 18.51 -15.15 11.32
CA PRO A 569 18.46 -16.41 12.09
C PRO A 569 19.76 -16.83 12.79
N GLN A 570 20.72 -15.92 13.00
CA GLN A 570 22.00 -16.25 13.60
C GLN A 570 21.86 -16.65 15.07
N ASN A 571 22.46 -17.78 15.46
CA ASN A 571 22.52 -18.29 16.83
C ASN A 571 23.95 -18.26 17.38
N SER A 572 24.87 -17.63 16.67
CA SER A 572 26.24 -17.42 17.13
C SER A 572 26.82 -16.15 16.50
N PHE A 573 27.78 -15.56 17.19
CA PHE A 573 28.50 -14.40 16.73
C PHE A 573 30.00 -14.55 17.11
N THR A 574 30.88 -14.30 16.15
CA THR A 574 32.31 -14.36 16.37
C THR A 574 32.87 -12.96 16.49
N ILE A 575 33.45 -12.64 17.63
CA ILE A 575 34.14 -11.38 17.89
C ILE A 575 35.61 -11.61 17.56
N SER A 576 36.11 -10.90 16.55
CA SER A 576 37.50 -11.06 16.06
C SER A 576 38.30 -9.78 16.13
N GLY A 577 37.70 -8.64 16.46
CA GLY A 577 38.37 -7.34 16.57
C GLY A 577 38.52 -6.85 18.01
N GLY A 578 39.61 -6.16 18.33
CA GLY A 578 39.80 -5.50 19.62
C GLY A 578 40.14 -6.41 20.79
N LEU A 579 40.47 -7.69 20.54
CA LEU A 579 40.85 -8.65 21.59
C LEU A 579 42.36 -8.72 21.73
N LEU A 580 42.82 -8.69 22.98
CA LEU A 580 44.23 -8.89 23.31
C LEU A 580 44.49 -10.37 23.61
N PRO A 581 45.66 -10.92 23.27
CA PRO A 581 45.99 -12.27 23.65
C PRO A 581 46.17 -12.37 25.18
N HIS A 582 45.81 -13.54 25.71
CA HIS A 582 45.92 -13.88 27.14
C HIS A 582 45.21 -12.91 28.10
N GLU A 583 44.13 -12.25 27.65
CA GLU A 583 43.37 -11.28 28.43
C GLU A 583 41.98 -11.83 28.76
N ALA A 584 41.46 -11.49 29.95
CA ALA A 584 40.15 -11.91 30.42
C ALA A 584 39.06 -10.91 29.95
N TYR A 585 38.04 -11.39 29.29
CA TYR A 585 36.88 -10.62 28.82
C TYR A 585 35.60 -11.12 29.46
N SER A 586 34.73 -10.19 29.80
CA SER A 586 33.38 -10.43 30.28
C SER A 586 32.38 -10.18 29.19
N VAL A 587 31.43 -11.10 29.04
CA VAL A 587 30.39 -11.06 27.99
C VAL A 587 29.03 -11.27 28.61
N ARG A 588 28.03 -10.47 28.21
CA ARG A 588 26.62 -10.69 28.51
C ARG A 588 25.79 -10.40 27.27
N ALA A 589 24.56 -10.88 27.22
CA ALA A 589 23.70 -10.71 26.08
C ALA A 589 22.27 -10.39 26.49
N THR A 590 21.55 -9.67 25.62
CA THR A 590 20.12 -9.41 25.76
C THR A 590 19.44 -9.59 24.41
N VAL A 591 18.13 -9.81 24.37
CA VAL A 591 17.41 -9.90 23.11
C VAL A 591 17.08 -8.49 22.56
N ILE A 592 16.98 -8.37 21.25
CA ILE A 592 16.50 -7.17 20.55
C ILE A 592 15.04 -7.42 20.18
N PRO A 593 14.08 -6.87 20.94
CA PRO A 593 12.66 -7.10 20.67
C PRO A 593 12.10 -6.10 19.62
N GLU A 594 11.07 -6.54 18.92
CA GLU A 594 10.25 -5.70 18.06
C GLU A 594 8.76 -6.04 18.26
N PRO A 595 7.89 -5.12 18.71
CA PRO A 595 8.19 -3.72 19.06
C PRO A 595 9.17 -3.61 20.23
N PHE A 596 9.85 -2.45 20.30
CA PHE A 596 10.84 -2.20 21.36
C PHE A 596 10.20 -2.31 22.75
N ARG A 597 10.90 -2.98 23.67
CA ARG A 597 10.60 -3.08 25.10
C ARG A 597 11.88 -3.23 25.87
N SER A 598 11.90 -2.83 27.13
CA SER A 598 13.08 -3.08 27.98
C SER A 598 13.27 -4.58 28.21
N THR A 599 14.51 -5.02 28.12
CA THR A 599 14.91 -6.41 28.33
C THR A 599 16.01 -6.48 29.38
N LEU A 600 16.14 -7.59 30.06
CA LEU A 600 17.19 -7.85 31.03
C LEU A 600 18.44 -8.41 30.33
N TRP A 601 19.58 -8.18 30.92
CA TRP A 601 20.81 -8.82 30.49
C TRP A 601 20.93 -10.23 31.09
N SER A 602 21.56 -11.14 30.31
CA SER A 602 21.94 -12.46 30.82
C SER A 602 22.99 -12.35 31.93
N ASP A 603 23.23 -13.46 32.62
CA ASP A 603 24.39 -13.57 33.50
C ASP A 603 25.68 -13.33 32.69
N THR A 604 26.64 -12.63 33.34
CA THR A 604 27.95 -12.36 32.73
C THR A 604 28.77 -13.63 32.69
N LYS A 605 29.31 -13.96 31.52
CA LYS A 605 30.28 -15.04 31.31
C LYS A 605 31.67 -14.46 31.12
N THR A 606 32.67 -15.03 31.76
CA THR A 606 34.06 -14.60 31.58
C THR A 606 34.81 -15.63 30.77
N VAL A 607 35.64 -15.17 29.83
CA VAL A 607 36.48 -16.00 29.00
C VAL A 607 37.88 -15.37 28.85
N THR A 608 38.93 -16.16 28.91
CA THR A 608 40.27 -15.68 28.65
C THR A 608 40.66 -16.05 27.21
N THR A 609 41.10 -15.08 26.42
CA THR A 609 41.59 -15.27 25.07
C THR A 609 42.82 -16.13 25.06
N LEU A 610 43.03 -16.86 23.93
CA LEU A 610 44.24 -17.69 23.74
C LEU A 610 45.46 -16.82 23.58
N ASP A 611 46.60 -17.38 23.90
CA ASP A 611 47.91 -16.74 23.76
C ASP A 611 48.39 -16.83 22.29
N GLU A 612 47.76 -16.07 21.41
CA GLU A 612 48.08 -16.00 20.01
C GLU A 612 48.47 -14.56 19.64
N ASP A 613 49.46 -14.41 18.77
CA ASP A 613 50.00 -13.10 18.35
C ASP A 613 48.96 -12.22 17.66
N TYR A 614 48.76 -11.00 18.13
CA TYR A 614 47.89 -9.97 17.57
C TYR A 614 48.70 -8.82 16.95
N ASP A 615 48.28 -8.36 15.76
CA ASP A 615 48.89 -7.19 15.11
C ASP A 615 48.21 -5.88 15.59
N THR A 616 48.84 -5.17 16.50
CA THR A 616 48.34 -3.89 17.04
C THR A 616 48.23 -2.79 15.96
N ASP A 617 48.92 -2.86 14.85
CA ASP A 617 48.81 -1.89 13.74
C ASP A 617 47.44 -1.99 13.02
N GLN A 618 46.79 -3.13 13.06
CA GLN A 618 45.48 -3.33 12.45
C GLN A 618 44.35 -2.72 13.31
N ILE A 619 44.46 -2.79 14.65
CA ILE A 619 43.52 -2.12 15.55
C ILE A 619 43.56 -0.60 15.35
N LEU A 620 44.76 -0.03 15.24
CA LEU A 620 44.91 1.41 15.02
C LEU A 620 44.32 1.88 13.67
N LYS A 621 44.42 1.05 12.63
CA LYS A 621 43.79 1.32 11.34
C LYS A 621 42.27 1.23 11.40
N GLU A 622 41.68 0.26 12.09
CA GLU A 622 40.22 0.10 12.24
C GLU A 622 39.60 1.24 13.06
N VAL A 623 40.20 1.60 14.20
CA VAL A 623 39.75 2.75 15.04
C VAL A 623 39.89 4.07 14.28
N SER A 624 40.93 4.26 13.47
CA SER A 624 41.07 5.44 12.64
C SER A 624 40.10 5.47 11.46
N GLY A 625 39.68 4.30 10.98
CA GLY A 625 38.66 4.15 9.93
C GLY A 625 37.28 4.60 10.39
N LEU A 626 36.85 4.21 11.61
CA LEU A 626 35.56 4.59 12.18
C LEU A 626 35.44 6.12 12.38
N ASN A 627 36.49 6.78 12.83
CA ASN A 627 36.48 8.24 12.96
C ASN A 627 36.49 9.00 11.63
N LYS A 628 37.08 8.42 10.58
CA LYS A 628 36.99 8.97 9.23
C LYS A 628 35.61 8.80 8.61
N TRP A 629 34.89 7.76 8.98
CA TRP A 629 33.57 7.46 8.43
C TRP A 629 32.50 8.49 8.88
N ALA A 630 32.48 8.81 10.17
CA ALA A 630 31.60 9.86 10.70
C ALA A 630 31.88 11.26 10.10
N ALA A 631 33.15 11.54 9.76
CA ALA A 631 33.53 12.78 9.10
C ALA A 631 33.18 12.80 7.60
N TYR A 632 33.20 11.65 6.94
CA TYR A 632 32.83 11.48 5.52
C TYR A 632 31.32 11.67 5.29
N ASP A 633 30.48 11.10 6.14
CA ASP A 633 29.00 11.22 6.04
C ASP A 633 28.54 12.67 6.20
N ALA A 634 29.14 13.42 7.13
CA ALA A 634 28.87 14.85 7.29
C ALA A 634 29.35 15.71 6.10
N ARG A 635 30.36 15.24 5.36
CA ARG A 635 30.92 15.94 4.22
C ARG A 635 30.12 15.68 2.93
N SER A 636 29.68 14.46 2.71
CA SER A 636 28.85 14.07 1.56
C SER A 636 27.49 14.77 1.58
N MET A 637 26.86 14.92 2.77
CA MET A 637 25.59 15.67 2.90
C MET A 637 25.77 17.18 2.63
N ARG A 638 26.93 17.75 2.88
CA ARG A 638 27.21 19.16 2.59
C ARG A 638 27.40 19.41 1.11
N GLU A 639 28.15 18.53 0.42
CA GLU A 639 28.38 18.58 -1.02
C GLU A 639 27.08 18.40 -1.82
N GLU A 640 26.16 17.56 -1.34
CA GLU A 640 24.85 17.33 -1.94
C GLU A 640 23.95 18.59 -1.92
N LYS A 641 23.99 19.33 -0.80
CA LYS A 641 23.20 20.56 -0.64
C LYS A 641 23.70 21.70 -1.53
N GLU A 642 25.01 21.79 -1.75
CA GLU A 642 25.61 22.74 -2.71
C GLU A 642 25.28 22.36 -4.15
N TRP A 643 25.21 21.06 -4.48
CA TRP A 643 24.85 20.57 -5.80
C TRP A 643 23.39 20.83 -6.17
N ILE A 644 22.46 20.65 -5.22
CA ILE A 644 21.03 20.96 -5.43
C ILE A 644 20.82 22.46 -5.67
N GLY A 645 21.58 23.32 -4.97
CA GLY A 645 21.56 24.76 -5.18
C GLY A 645 22.05 25.16 -6.59
N LEU A 646 23.09 24.52 -7.09
CA LEU A 646 23.63 24.74 -8.43
C LEU A 646 22.66 24.27 -9.54
N ILE A 647 21.97 23.15 -9.36
CA ILE A 647 20.96 22.64 -10.30
C ILE A 647 19.77 23.60 -10.42
N ALA A 648 19.33 24.20 -9.32
CA ALA A 648 18.22 25.14 -9.32
C ALA A 648 18.55 26.47 -10.01
N SER A 649 19.82 26.91 -10.00
CA SER A 649 20.25 28.16 -10.67
C SER A 649 20.42 28.02 -12.17
N ASP A 650 20.75 26.83 -12.67
CA ASP A 650 20.99 26.57 -14.12
C ASP A 650 19.70 26.24 -14.91
N ALA A 651 18.63 25.84 -14.22
CA ALA A 651 17.33 25.53 -14.87
C ALA A 651 16.63 26.76 -15.48
N SER A 652 17.12 27.98 -15.18
CA SER A 652 16.56 29.24 -15.69
C SER A 652 17.17 29.74 -17.02
N ALA A 653 18.23 29.12 -17.53
CA ALA A 653 18.86 29.49 -18.79
C ALA A 653 18.49 28.55 -19.94
N GLY A 654 17.55 28.98 -20.77
CA GLY A 654 16.85 28.21 -21.79
C GLY A 654 17.66 27.38 -22.78
N GLY A 655 17.16 26.16 -23.02
CA GLY A 655 17.15 25.51 -24.33
C GLY A 655 18.41 24.80 -24.82
N TYR A 656 19.30 24.32 -23.92
CA TYR A 656 20.48 23.52 -24.29
C TYR A 656 20.42 22.13 -23.70
N GLU A 657 21.08 21.16 -24.38
CA GLU A 657 21.21 19.79 -23.89
C GLU A 657 21.70 19.75 -22.44
N LEU A 658 20.86 19.38 -21.53
CA LEU A 658 21.20 19.13 -20.13
C LEU A 658 21.36 17.63 -19.94
N SER A 659 22.58 17.14 -19.99
CA SER A 659 22.91 15.78 -19.54
C SER A 659 23.56 15.85 -18.17
N ARG A 660 22.91 15.33 -17.14
CA ARG A 660 23.51 15.23 -15.80
C ARG A 660 23.34 13.84 -15.23
N SER A 661 24.43 13.30 -14.71
CA SER A 661 24.49 12.05 -13.98
C SER A 661 24.94 12.35 -12.55
N ILE A 662 24.11 11.98 -11.57
CA ILE A 662 24.46 12.05 -10.15
C ILE A 662 24.76 10.62 -9.71
N LYS A 663 25.98 10.39 -9.22
CA LYS A 663 26.42 9.10 -8.72
C LYS A 663 26.68 9.19 -7.22
N ARG A 664 26.03 8.32 -6.46
CA ARG A 664 26.32 8.08 -5.05
C ARG A 664 26.88 6.69 -4.90
N GLU A 665 28.01 6.57 -4.28
CA GLU A 665 28.63 5.28 -3.94
C GLU A 665 28.98 5.29 -2.46
N LEU A 666 28.53 4.29 -1.76
CA LEU A 666 28.90 4.03 -0.38
C LEU A 666 29.40 2.60 -0.27
N THR A 667 30.64 2.44 0.14
CA THR A 667 31.22 1.15 0.44
C THR A 667 31.53 1.03 1.92
N VAL A 668 30.99 0.02 2.57
CA VAL A 668 31.32 -0.35 3.96
C VAL A 668 32.04 -1.68 3.92
N SER A 669 33.28 -1.71 4.41
CA SER A 669 34.08 -2.93 4.46
C SER A 669 34.67 -3.17 5.85
N LEU A 670 34.57 -4.40 6.29
CA LEU A 670 35.21 -4.95 7.51
C LEU A 670 35.95 -6.22 7.11
N GLY A 671 37.29 -6.12 6.96
CA GLY A 671 38.13 -7.24 6.48
C GLY A 671 37.69 -7.69 5.09
N LYS A 672 37.36 -9.00 4.93
CA LYS A 672 36.85 -9.56 3.66
C LYS A 672 35.35 -9.43 3.43
N ALA A 673 34.61 -8.80 4.33
CA ALA A 673 33.20 -8.50 4.17
C ALA A 673 33.03 -7.08 3.65
N ARG A 674 32.27 -6.92 2.58
CA ARG A 674 31.99 -5.64 1.92
C ARG A 674 30.51 -5.51 1.64
N ALA A 675 29.97 -4.32 1.85
CA ALA A 675 28.63 -3.96 1.38
C ALA A 675 28.69 -2.63 0.63
N ASP A 676 28.21 -2.63 -0.59
CA ASP A 676 28.21 -1.48 -1.49
C ASP A 676 26.77 -1.04 -1.80
N PHE A 677 26.57 0.25 -1.80
CA PHE A 677 25.36 0.88 -2.30
C PHE A 677 25.76 1.90 -3.38
N ALA A 678 25.16 1.80 -4.55
CA ALA A 678 25.33 2.78 -5.60
C ALA A 678 23.98 3.26 -6.12
N GLU A 679 23.74 4.56 -6.10
CA GLU A 679 22.59 5.21 -6.72
C GLU A 679 23.06 6.15 -7.81
N GLN A 680 22.53 5.98 -9.01
CA GLN A 680 22.79 6.85 -10.13
C GLN A 680 21.47 7.37 -10.70
N ILE A 681 21.35 8.70 -10.78
CA ILE A 681 20.21 9.37 -11.43
C ILE A 681 20.75 10.12 -12.65
N THR A 682 20.19 9.80 -13.80
CA THR A 682 20.52 10.47 -15.07
C THR A 682 19.30 11.17 -15.63
N VAL A 683 19.43 12.44 -15.94
CA VAL A 683 18.42 13.20 -16.66
C VAL A 683 19.09 13.88 -17.86
N ALA A 684 18.55 13.64 -19.05
CA ALA A 684 19.01 14.25 -20.26
C ALA A 684 17.82 14.80 -21.05
N VAL A 685 17.91 16.07 -21.46
CA VAL A 685 16.84 16.73 -22.23
C VAL A 685 17.48 17.46 -23.41
N SER A 686 16.94 17.21 -24.60
CA SER A 686 17.32 17.91 -25.83
C SER A 686 16.06 18.42 -26.55
N LYS A 687 16.22 19.07 -27.70
CA LYS A 687 15.07 19.52 -28.51
C LYS A 687 14.23 18.38 -29.08
N THR A 688 14.80 17.18 -29.18
CA THR A 688 14.19 16.00 -29.80
C THR A 688 14.04 14.80 -28.89
N SER A 689 14.66 14.81 -27.70
CA SER A 689 14.61 13.69 -26.77
C SER A 689 14.58 14.15 -25.32
N ALA A 690 13.93 13.35 -24.46
CA ALA A 690 13.99 13.48 -23.01
C ALA A 690 14.19 12.10 -22.39
N LEU A 691 15.18 11.98 -21.52
CA LEU A 691 15.53 10.77 -20.81
C LEU A 691 15.58 11.05 -19.31
N ALA A 692 14.93 10.21 -18.52
CA ALA A 692 15.10 10.13 -17.08
C ALA A 692 15.38 8.68 -16.70
N ALA A 693 16.47 8.42 -15.99
CA ALA A 693 16.84 7.09 -15.53
C ALA A 693 17.33 7.14 -14.09
N LYS A 694 16.91 6.19 -13.30
CA LYS A 694 17.42 5.92 -11.94
C LYS A 694 17.94 4.49 -11.88
N LEU A 695 19.17 4.36 -11.42
CA LEU A 695 19.84 3.10 -11.17
C LEU A 695 20.17 2.99 -9.70
N GLU A 696 19.80 1.90 -9.06
CA GLU A 696 20.12 1.60 -7.67
C GLU A 696 20.69 0.19 -7.57
N THR A 697 21.87 0.06 -7.00
CA THR A 697 22.56 -1.22 -6.82
C THR A 697 22.95 -1.38 -5.36
N LEU A 698 22.61 -2.53 -4.79
CA LEU A 698 23.03 -2.98 -3.47
C LEU A 698 23.85 -4.25 -3.66
N GLU A 699 25.07 -4.28 -3.15
CA GLU A 699 25.93 -5.45 -3.21
C GLU A 699 26.54 -5.76 -1.84
N ALA A 700 26.48 -6.99 -1.43
CA ALA A 700 27.13 -7.49 -0.23
C ALA A 700 28.03 -8.66 -0.58
N GLU A 701 29.28 -8.63 -0.16
CA GLU A 701 30.29 -9.66 -0.41
C GLU A 701 30.92 -10.10 0.90
N VAL A 702 31.06 -11.39 1.07
CA VAL A 702 31.80 -12.00 2.17
C VAL A 702 32.61 -13.19 1.65
N ASN A 703 33.93 -13.14 1.73
CA ASN A 703 34.84 -14.22 1.29
C ASN A 703 34.62 -14.70 -0.17
N GLY A 704 34.28 -13.77 -1.07
CA GLY A 704 34.02 -14.09 -2.47
C GLY A 704 32.60 -14.60 -2.77
N ASN A 705 31.71 -14.69 -1.76
CA ASN A 705 30.28 -14.96 -1.93
C ASN A 705 29.54 -13.62 -2.05
N ILE A 706 28.72 -13.46 -3.08
CA ILE A 706 28.15 -12.18 -3.48
C ILE A 706 26.62 -12.27 -3.46
N ALA A 707 25.98 -11.24 -2.89
CA ALA A 707 24.55 -10.99 -3.05
C ALA A 707 24.35 -9.60 -3.66
N THR A 708 23.64 -9.51 -4.77
CA THR A 708 23.41 -8.27 -5.51
C THR A 708 21.92 -8.04 -5.71
N ALA A 709 21.46 -6.84 -5.40
CA ALA A 709 20.15 -6.34 -5.77
C ALA A 709 20.31 -5.11 -6.66
N PHE A 710 19.59 -5.09 -7.76
CA PHE A 710 19.68 -4.06 -8.78
C PHE A 710 18.29 -3.60 -9.21
N ASN A 711 18.02 -2.29 -9.23
CA ASN A 711 16.80 -1.68 -9.73
C ASN A 711 17.12 -0.60 -10.74
N GLU A 712 16.61 -0.72 -11.95
CA GLU A 712 16.67 0.30 -12.97
C GLU A 712 15.27 0.77 -13.35
N ILE A 713 15.06 2.08 -13.35
CA ILE A 713 13.84 2.72 -13.84
C ILE A 713 14.26 3.74 -14.90
N LYS A 714 13.71 3.59 -16.11
CA LYS A 714 14.04 4.45 -17.23
C LYS A 714 12.77 4.92 -17.93
N ALA A 715 12.67 6.23 -18.19
CA ALA A 715 11.65 6.81 -19.03
C ALA A 715 12.33 7.65 -20.13
N GLN A 716 11.93 7.43 -21.37
CA GLN A 716 12.54 8.07 -22.54
C GLN A 716 11.46 8.49 -23.53
N VAL A 717 11.59 9.70 -24.06
CA VAL A 717 10.79 10.20 -25.17
C VAL A 717 11.75 10.70 -26.24
N ASP A 718 11.65 10.15 -27.44
CA ASP A 718 12.45 10.53 -28.59
C ASP A 718 11.56 11.00 -29.73
N THR A 719 12.03 11.98 -30.48
CA THR A 719 11.41 12.44 -31.72
C THR A 719 12.43 12.37 -32.84
N ILE A 720 12.27 11.39 -33.70
CA ILE A 720 13.13 11.17 -34.88
C ILE A 720 12.25 11.29 -36.12
N ASP A 721 12.65 12.13 -37.07
CA ASP A 721 11.91 12.36 -38.34
C ASP A 721 10.41 12.70 -38.14
N GLY A 722 10.10 13.50 -37.10
CA GLY A 722 8.73 13.88 -36.78
C GLY A 722 7.87 12.80 -36.14
N LYS A 723 8.41 11.60 -35.87
CA LYS A 723 7.73 10.52 -35.13
C LYS A 723 8.14 10.55 -33.67
N VAL A 724 7.17 10.62 -32.78
CA VAL A 724 7.38 10.59 -31.32
C VAL A 724 7.21 9.16 -30.81
N THR A 725 8.21 8.66 -30.11
CA THR A 725 8.18 7.39 -29.38
C THR A 725 8.40 7.62 -27.90
N ALA A 726 7.50 7.13 -27.06
CA ALA A 726 7.64 7.17 -25.62
C ALA A 726 7.82 5.72 -25.08
N THR A 727 8.88 5.50 -24.31
CA THR A 727 9.21 4.22 -23.71
C THR A 727 9.41 4.37 -22.23
N ALA A 728 8.85 3.47 -21.42
CA ALA A 728 9.16 3.36 -20.00
C ALA A 728 9.50 1.92 -19.65
N GLN A 729 10.54 1.73 -18.86
CA GLN A 729 11.07 0.42 -18.46
C GLN A 729 11.35 0.40 -16.97
N GLN A 730 11.10 -0.74 -16.35
CA GLN A 730 11.56 -1.05 -15.00
C GLN A 730 12.16 -2.45 -14.99
N LEU A 731 13.38 -2.56 -14.46
CA LEU A 731 14.10 -3.81 -14.30
C LEU A 731 14.48 -3.97 -12.83
N SER A 732 14.09 -5.07 -12.22
CA SER A 732 14.55 -5.48 -10.89
C SER A 732 15.29 -6.81 -11.01
N TYR A 733 16.48 -6.88 -10.46
CA TYR A 733 17.37 -8.03 -10.51
C TYR A 733 17.91 -8.35 -9.12
N LEU A 734 17.80 -9.59 -8.73
CA LEU A 734 18.38 -10.14 -7.50
C LEU A 734 19.33 -11.28 -7.88
N ASN A 735 20.52 -11.28 -7.34
CA ASN A 735 21.49 -12.36 -7.51
C ASN A 735 22.11 -12.74 -6.18
N SER A 736 22.34 -14.02 -5.99
CA SER A 736 23.11 -14.56 -4.87
C SER A 736 24.07 -15.59 -5.42
N GLN A 737 25.35 -15.47 -5.11
CA GLN A 737 26.40 -16.39 -5.55
C GLN A 737 27.19 -16.87 -4.34
N VAL A 738 27.33 -18.18 -4.24
CA VAL A 738 28.19 -18.87 -3.25
C VAL A 738 29.08 -19.83 -4.03
N ASP A 739 30.38 -19.61 -3.97
CA ASP A 739 31.38 -20.32 -4.79
C ASP A 739 31.02 -20.25 -6.30
N LYS A 740 30.72 -21.38 -6.92
CA LYS A 740 30.34 -21.49 -8.34
C LYS A 740 28.85 -21.50 -8.60
N VAL A 741 28.01 -21.62 -7.56
CA VAL A 741 26.56 -21.69 -7.72
C VAL A 741 25.97 -20.33 -7.59
N SER A 742 25.17 -19.90 -8.57
CA SER A 742 24.41 -18.65 -8.56
C SER A 742 22.92 -18.88 -8.65
N SER A 743 22.16 -18.00 -8.01
CA SER A 743 20.69 -17.95 -8.09
C SER A 743 20.27 -16.54 -8.40
N SER A 744 19.46 -16.33 -9.45
CA SER A 744 19.02 -15.00 -9.83
C SER A 744 17.54 -14.95 -10.16
N ILE A 745 16.91 -13.80 -9.86
CA ILE A 745 15.55 -13.47 -10.26
C ILE A 745 15.59 -12.13 -10.97
N THR A 746 15.02 -12.08 -12.17
CA THR A 746 14.87 -10.84 -12.95
C THR A 746 13.39 -10.58 -13.19
N ILE A 747 12.92 -9.39 -12.81
CA ILE A 747 11.56 -8.90 -13.09
C ILE A 747 11.71 -7.72 -14.05
N LYS A 748 11.05 -7.78 -15.19
CA LYS A 748 11.08 -6.73 -16.21
C LYS A 748 9.66 -6.29 -16.56
N SER A 749 9.41 -4.98 -16.53
CA SER A 749 8.24 -4.36 -17.13
C SER A 749 8.66 -3.29 -18.13
N GLU A 750 8.02 -3.26 -19.27
CA GLU A 750 8.34 -2.33 -20.35
C GLU A 750 7.07 -1.94 -21.11
N VAL A 751 6.94 -0.67 -21.42
CA VAL A 751 5.86 -0.13 -22.23
C VAL A 751 6.44 0.81 -23.28
N SER A 752 5.90 0.77 -24.49
CA SER A 752 6.29 1.66 -25.57
C SER A 752 5.05 2.13 -26.32
N SER A 753 5.02 3.38 -26.72
CA SER A 753 3.94 3.98 -27.48
C SER A 753 4.43 4.94 -28.53
N THR A 754 3.81 4.87 -29.71
CA THR A 754 3.94 5.83 -30.79
C THR A 754 2.57 6.46 -31.09
N ALA A 755 2.47 7.33 -32.08
CA ALA A 755 1.20 7.94 -32.46
C ALA A 755 0.16 6.91 -32.98
N SER A 756 0.61 5.77 -33.51
CA SER A 756 -0.22 4.76 -34.18
C SER A 756 -0.16 3.39 -33.57
N ASP A 757 0.80 3.10 -32.69
CA ASP A 757 1.05 1.76 -32.16
C ASP A 757 1.55 1.80 -30.72
N GLY A 758 1.36 0.71 -29.97
CA GLY A 758 1.84 0.55 -28.60
C GLY A 758 1.95 -0.90 -28.21
N TRP A 759 2.88 -1.19 -27.32
CA TRP A 759 3.01 -2.51 -26.71
C TRP A 759 3.41 -2.42 -25.25
N ALA A 760 3.09 -3.46 -24.50
CA ALA A 760 3.44 -3.60 -23.10
C ALA A 760 3.84 -5.05 -22.81
N ARG A 761 4.90 -5.24 -22.03
CA ARG A 761 5.36 -6.54 -21.58
C ARG A 761 5.71 -6.51 -20.09
N TYR A 762 5.28 -7.54 -19.39
CA TYR A 762 5.68 -7.80 -17.99
C TYR A 762 6.09 -9.26 -17.85
N GLY A 763 7.22 -9.53 -17.21
CA GLY A 763 7.68 -10.89 -17.05
C GLY A 763 8.67 -11.09 -15.91
N VAL A 764 8.83 -12.35 -15.53
CA VAL A 764 9.75 -12.83 -14.49
C VAL A 764 10.58 -13.96 -15.05
N SER A 765 11.89 -13.93 -14.82
CA SER A 765 12.82 -15.01 -15.14
C SER A 765 13.62 -15.40 -13.89
N ILE A 766 13.74 -16.68 -13.65
CA ILE A 766 14.49 -17.26 -12.53
C ILE A 766 15.54 -18.18 -13.10
N LYS A 767 16.79 -18.04 -12.65
CA LYS A 767 17.90 -18.91 -13.05
C LYS A 767 18.66 -19.41 -11.81
N VAL A 768 18.96 -20.69 -11.75
CA VAL A 768 19.74 -21.32 -10.65
C VAL A 768 20.69 -22.34 -11.23
N GLY A 769 21.95 -22.31 -10.83
CA GLY A 769 22.96 -23.29 -11.23
C GLY A 769 24.38 -22.71 -11.26
N ASP A 770 25.27 -23.47 -11.82
CA ASP A 770 26.67 -23.08 -12.12
C ASP A 770 26.85 -22.78 -13.62
N ASP A 771 28.08 -22.48 -14.04
CA ASP A 771 28.40 -22.13 -15.44
C ASP A 771 28.14 -23.26 -16.44
N GLU A 772 28.12 -24.51 -15.98
CA GLU A 772 27.98 -25.72 -16.82
C GLU A 772 26.59 -26.34 -16.71
N ASN A 773 25.95 -26.27 -15.50
CA ASN A 773 24.65 -26.86 -15.19
C ASN A 773 23.70 -25.85 -14.55
N TRP A 774 22.71 -25.41 -15.28
CA TRP A 774 21.72 -24.43 -14.81
C TRP A 774 20.28 -24.82 -15.19
N SER A 775 19.36 -24.42 -14.34
CA SER A 775 17.91 -24.50 -14.57
C SER A 775 17.31 -23.12 -14.68
N THR A 776 16.39 -22.93 -15.61
CA THR A 776 15.70 -21.66 -15.79
C THR A 776 14.21 -21.85 -15.88
N GLY A 777 13.45 -20.90 -15.30
CA GLY A 777 12.02 -20.81 -15.47
C GLY A 777 11.64 -19.36 -15.74
N ALA A 778 10.71 -19.13 -16.66
CA ALA A 778 10.25 -17.78 -16.98
C ALA A 778 8.77 -17.76 -17.33
N TRP A 779 8.13 -16.62 -17.11
CA TRP A 779 6.82 -16.33 -17.67
C TRP A 779 6.72 -14.84 -18.03
N TYR A 780 5.90 -14.51 -19.02
CA TYR A 780 5.61 -13.13 -19.38
C TYR A 780 4.23 -12.95 -19.99
N VAL A 781 3.68 -11.75 -19.84
CA VAL A 781 2.49 -11.27 -20.53
C VAL A 781 2.92 -10.22 -21.55
N ASP A 782 2.46 -10.34 -22.75
CA ASP A 782 2.73 -9.44 -23.88
C ASP A 782 1.42 -8.97 -24.48
N VAL A 783 1.27 -7.67 -24.70
CA VAL A 783 0.08 -7.06 -25.31
C VAL A 783 0.53 -6.07 -26.37
N GLN A 784 0.02 -6.23 -27.60
CA GLN A 784 0.42 -5.41 -28.74
C GLN A 784 -0.81 -4.84 -29.46
N THR A 785 -0.76 -3.57 -29.82
CA THR A 785 -1.82 -2.90 -30.55
C THR A 785 -1.81 -3.28 -32.03
N ALA A 786 -0.62 -3.46 -32.61
CA ALA A 786 -0.42 -3.78 -34.03
C ALA A 786 -1.12 -5.09 -34.44
N THR A 787 -0.97 -6.14 -33.64
CA THR A 787 -1.59 -7.46 -33.88
C THR A 787 -2.95 -7.59 -33.25
N LYS A 788 -3.32 -6.71 -32.30
CA LYS A 788 -4.52 -6.80 -31.44
C LYS A 788 -4.57 -8.09 -30.61
N GLU A 789 -3.41 -8.64 -30.30
CA GLU A 789 -3.25 -9.89 -29.57
C GLU A 789 -2.62 -9.65 -28.20
N SER A 790 -2.91 -10.57 -27.31
CA SER A 790 -2.27 -10.67 -26.01
C SER A 790 -1.84 -12.11 -25.77
N HIS A 791 -0.62 -12.30 -25.28
CA HIS A 791 -0.07 -13.63 -25.00
C HIS A 791 0.34 -13.73 -23.54
N PHE A 792 0.08 -14.88 -22.95
CA PHE A 792 0.70 -15.31 -21.68
C PHE A 792 1.57 -16.52 -21.97
N VAL A 793 2.87 -16.37 -21.80
CA VAL A 793 3.87 -17.39 -22.14
C VAL A 793 4.54 -17.87 -20.86
N VAL A 794 4.64 -19.18 -20.71
CA VAL A 794 5.35 -19.85 -19.61
C VAL A 794 6.43 -20.74 -20.21
N LEU A 795 7.66 -20.53 -19.78
CA LEU A 795 8.87 -21.27 -20.20
C LEU A 795 9.41 -22.02 -18.99
N VAL A 796 8.98 -23.24 -18.80
CA VAL A 796 9.38 -24.12 -17.70
C VAL A 796 9.41 -25.57 -18.18
N ASP A 797 10.25 -26.41 -17.56
CA ASP A 797 10.29 -27.85 -17.85
C ASP A 797 8.99 -28.55 -17.42
N ARG A 798 8.34 -28.04 -16.40
CA ARG A 798 7.07 -28.55 -15.89
C ARG A 798 6.14 -27.43 -15.46
N PHE A 799 4.95 -27.40 -16.01
CA PHE A 799 3.88 -26.50 -15.60
C PHE A 799 2.77 -27.28 -14.89
N LEU A 800 2.39 -26.86 -13.69
CA LEU A 800 1.29 -27.46 -12.92
C LEU A 800 0.42 -26.38 -12.30
N ILE A 801 -0.87 -26.69 -12.23
CA ILE A 801 -1.82 -25.97 -11.38
C ILE A 801 -2.16 -26.94 -10.24
N ALA A 802 -1.88 -26.51 -9.00
CA ALA A 802 -2.08 -27.32 -7.81
C ALA A 802 -2.98 -26.57 -6.82
N ASP A 803 -3.85 -27.30 -6.14
CA ASP A 803 -4.60 -26.78 -5.00
C ASP A 803 -3.75 -27.04 -3.73
N PRO A 804 -3.39 -26.01 -2.96
CA PRO A 804 -2.57 -26.19 -1.75
C PRO A 804 -3.24 -27.04 -0.67
N ASN A 805 -4.54 -27.24 -0.74
CA ASN A 805 -5.30 -28.05 0.21
C ASN A 805 -5.60 -29.48 -0.26
N GLN A 806 -5.15 -29.87 -1.45
CA GLN A 806 -5.42 -31.17 -2.02
C GLN A 806 -4.16 -31.84 -2.56
N SER A 807 -4.07 -33.14 -2.42
CA SER A 807 -2.91 -33.94 -2.85
C SER A 807 -2.86 -34.27 -4.34
N PHE A 808 -3.82 -33.84 -5.13
CA PHE A 808 -3.82 -34.13 -6.59
C PHE A 808 -3.55 -32.86 -7.42
N GLN A 809 -2.96 -33.07 -8.56
CA GLN A 809 -2.66 -32.03 -9.55
C GLN A 809 -3.70 -32.07 -10.66
N PRO A 810 -4.66 -31.13 -10.69
CA PRO A 810 -5.74 -31.16 -11.70
C PRO A 810 -5.24 -30.97 -13.12
N PHE A 811 -4.10 -30.31 -13.30
CA PHE A 811 -3.51 -30.02 -14.59
C PHE A 811 -1.99 -29.95 -14.49
N SER A 812 -1.26 -30.66 -15.38
CA SER A 812 0.19 -30.54 -15.46
C SER A 812 0.69 -30.78 -16.89
N PHE A 813 1.79 -30.08 -17.27
CA PHE A 813 2.51 -30.29 -18.51
C PHE A 813 3.98 -30.61 -18.17
N ALA A 814 4.47 -31.74 -18.62
CA ALA A 814 5.85 -32.13 -18.41
C ALA A 814 6.28 -33.10 -19.50
N ASN A 815 7.54 -33.01 -19.96
CA ASN A 815 8.14 -33.86 -20.99
C ASN A 815 7.28 -33.95 -22.27
N GLY A 816 6.71 -32.82 -22.72
CA GLY A 816 5.86 -32.77 -23.89
C GLY A 816 4.47 -33.37 -23.71
N VAL A 817 4.07 -33.74 -22.50
CA VAL A 817 2.78 -34.38 -22.20
C VAL A 817 1.94 -33.51 -21.28
N LEU A 818 0.72 -33.21 -21.73
CA LEU A 818 -0.34 -32.62 -20.93
C LEU A 818 -1.06 -33.73 -20.14
N ARG A 819 -1.19 -33.56 -18.81
CA ARG A 819 -1.97 -34.43 -17.93
C ARG A 819 -3.08 -33.64 -17.27
N SER A 820 -4.28 -34.18 -17.29
CA SER A 820 -5.46 -33.63 -16.62
C SER A 820 -6.27 -34.77 -16.03
N ASN A 821 -6.80 -34.62 -14.80
CA ASN A 821 -7.66 -35.62 -14.18
C ASN A 821 -9.05 -35.69 -14.81
N ALA A 822 -9.57 -34.55 -15.28
CA ALA A 822 -10.80 -34.44 -16.03
C ALA A 822 -10.66 -33.33 -17.07
N ALA A 823 -11.15 -33.58 -18.26
CA ALA A 823 -11.15 -32.60 -19.32
C ALA A 823 -12.49 -32.68 -20.07
N ASP A 824 -13.18 -31.53 -20.18
CA ASP A 824 -14.30 -31.34 -21.10
C ASP A 824 -13.74 -30.68 -22.37
N ILE A 825 -13.63 -31.47 -23.42
CA ILE A 825 -12.98 -31.08 -24.68
C ILE A 825 -14.00 -31.16 -25.79
N GLY A 826 -14.38 -30.02 -26.38
CA GLY A 826 -15.36 -29.97 -27.45
C GLY A 826 -14.93 -30.71 -28.72
N THR A 827 -13.82 -30.31 -29.33
CA THR A 827 -13.23 -30.96 -30.50
C THR A 827 -11.76 -31.20 -30.30
N VAL A 828 -11.32 -32.44 -30.54
CA VAL A 828 -9.89 -32.80 -30.49
C VAL A 828 -9.38 -32.98 -31.91
N THR A 829 -8.39 -32.17 -32.31
CA THR A 829 -7.60 -32.41 -33.52
C THR A 829 -6.25 -32.99 -33.11
N ALA A 830 -6.09 -34.26 -33.35
CA ALA A 830 -4.88 -35.00 -32.96
C ALA A 830 -4.37 -35.85 -34.13
N GLY A 831 -3.07 -36.05 -34.22
CA GLY A 831 -2.46 -36.96 -35.15
C GLY A 831 -2.70 -38.44 -34.79
N GLU A 832 -2.76 -38.69 -33.47
CA GLU A 832 -3.02 -40.01 -32.89
C GLU A 832 -3.71 -39.84 -31.53
N LEU A 833 -4.71 -40.70 -31.23
CA LEU A 833 -5.35 -40.78 -29.93
C LEU A 833 -5.07 -42.14 -29.32
N ASN A 834 -4.50 -42.18 -28.10
CA ASN A 834 -4.23 -43.41 -27.38
C ASN A 834 -4.76 -43.32 -25.95
N ILE A 835 -5.78 -44.08 -25.61
CA ILE A 835 -6.36 -44.16 -24.27
C ILE A 835 -5.92 -45.50 -23.64
N ASN A 836 -4.94 -45.42 -22.73
CA ASN A 836 -4.42 -46.53 -21.96
C ASN A 836 -3.99 -47.75 -22.79
N ASN A 837 -3.50 -47.52 -24.01
CA ASN A 837 -3.17 -48.57 -24.98
C ASN A 837 -4.34 -49.49 -25.36
N ARG A 838 -5.59 -49.12 -25.01
CA ARG A 838 -6.78 -49.96 -25.22
C ARG A 838 -7.73 -49.42 -26.28
N PHE A 839 -7.83 -48.12 -26.40
CA PHE A 839 -8.51 -47.44 -27.49
C PHE A 839 -7.51 -46.51 -28.18
N LYS A 840 -7.18 -46.82 -29.40
CA LYS A 840 -6.20 -46.07 -30.20
C LYS A 840 -6.86 -45.63 -31.51
N VAL A 841 -6.67 -44.39 -31.86
CA VAL A 841 -6.92 -43.90 -33.23
C VAL A 841 -5.56 -43.52 -33.80
N ALA A 842 -5.11 -44.29 -34.78
CA ALA A 842 -3.83 -44.03 -35.43
C ALA A 842 -3.94 -42.83 -36.42
N ARG A 843 -2.80 -42.31 -36.84
CA ARG A 843 -2.72 -41.17 -37.74
C ARG A 843 -3.40 -41.38 -39.11
N ASP A 844 -3.50 -42.59 -39.55
CA ASP A 844 -4.20 -43.00 -40.78
C ASP A 844 -5.73 -43.20 -40.60
N GLY A 845 -6.25 -42.92 -39.39
CA GLY A 845 -7.65 -43.08 -39.05
C GLY A 845 -8.04 -44.50 -38.59
N THR A 846 -7.11 -45.45 -38.52
CA THR A 846 -7.36 -46.80 -37.99
C THR A 846 -7.71 -46.73 -36.50
N VAL A 847 -8.81 -47.35 -36.08
CA VAL A 847 -9.24 -47.46 -34.69
C VAL A 847 -8.99 -48.88 -34.18
N GLU A 848 -8.22 -49.01 -33.10
CA GLU A 848 -7.97 -50.27 -32.40
C GLU A 848 -8.58 -50.24 -31.00
N ILE A 849 -9.39 -51.27 -30.66
CA ILE A 849 -9.97 -51.41 -29.33
C ILE A 849 -9.51 -52.78 -28.77
N SER A 850 -8.76 -52.75 -27.65
CA SER A 850 -8.23 -53.93 -26.96
C SER A 850 -9.03 -54.26 -25.72
N GLY A 851 -9.37 -55.54 -25.48
CA GLY A 851 -10.14 -55.97 -24.31
C GLY A 851 -9.39 -55.85 -22.97
N TYR A 852 -10.10 -55.90 -21.86
CA TYR A 852 -9.53 -55.82 -20.51
C TYR A 852 -8.86 -57.13 -20.08
N ALA A 853 -9.45 -58.26 -20.45
CA ALA A 853 -8.96 -59.60 -20.10
C ALA A 853 -8.47 -60.30 -21.34
N GLY A 854 -7.14 -60.31 -21.53
CA GLY A 854 -6.47 -61.02 -22.63
C GLY A 854 -6.02 -60.09 -23.77
N SER A 855 -5.51 -60.69 -24.84
CA SER A 855 -4.95 -59.95 -26.01
C SER A 855 -5.94 -59.78 -27.15
N GLY A 856 -7.21 -60.00 -26.93
CA GLY A 856 -8.27 -59.75 -27.92
C GLY A 856 -8.41 -58.27 -28.28
N ARG A 857 -8.59 -57.98 -29.56
CA ARG A 857 -8.75 -56.60 -30.04
C ARG A 857 -9.71 -56.51 -31.20
N SER A 858 -10.27 -55.34 -31.40
CA SER A 858 -10.96 -54.96 -32.64
C SER A 858 -10.22 -53.86 -33.36
N VAL A 859 -10.21 -53.91 -34.69
CA VAL A 859 -9.58 -52.90 -35.54
C VAL A 859 -10.61 -52.41 -36.53
N LEU A 860 -10.80 -51.09 -36.60
CA LEU A 860 -11.69 -50.43 -37.56
C LEU A 860 -10.82 -49.55 -38.46
N THR A 861 -10.88 -49.81 -39.75
CA THR A 861 -10.28 -48.98 -40.79
C THR A 861 -11.38 -48.34 -41.63
N ASN A 862 -11.04 -47.49 -42.57
CA ASN A 862 -12.00 -46.89 -43.51
C ASN A 862 -12.70 -47.91 -44.43
N SER A 863 -12.20 -49.13 -44.56
CA SER A 863 -12.71 -50.14 -45.48
C SER A 863 -13.19 -51.40 -44.77
N ARG A 864 -12.80 -51.70 -43.53
CA ARG A 864 -13.14 -52.91 -42.82
C ARG A 864 -13.12 -52.83 -41.31
N TYR A 865 -13.86 -53.72 -40.64
CA TYR A 865 -13.90 -53.97 -39.23
C TYR A 865 -13.46 -55.39 -38.96
N GLU A 866 -12.45 -55.57 -38.11
CA GLU A 866 -11.83 -56.85 -37.78
C GLU A 866 -11.87 -57.09 -36.28
N VAL A 867 -12.18 -58.30 -35.84
CA VAL A 867 -12.12 -58.72 -34.45
C VAL A 867 -11.19 -59.91 -34.31
N TYR A 868 -10.21 -59.80 -33.43
CA TYR A 868 -9.20 -60.84 -33.11
C TYR A 868 -9.44 -61.39 -31.71
N ASP A 869 -9.29 -62.70 -31.55
CA ASP A 869 -9.30 -63.38 -30.24
C ASP A 869 -8.03 -63.15 -29.44
N ASN A 870 -8.01 -63.68 -28.22
CA ASN A 870 -6.85 -63.56 -27.31
C ASN A 870 -5.57 -64.26 -27.86
N ALA A 871 -5.69 -65.16 -28.83
CA ALA A 871 -4.60 -65.83 -29.54
C ALA A 871 -4.15 -65.10 -30.80
N GLY A 872 -4.73 -63.88 -31.07
CA GLY A 872 -4.40 -63.08 -32.26
C GLY A 872 -5.01 -63.61 -33.54
N ARG A 873 -5.97 -64.54 -33.48
CA ARG A 873 -6.60 -65.12 -34.67
C ARG A 873 -7.83 -64.25 -35.05
N LEU A 874 -7.96 -63.92 -36.33
CA LEU A 874 -9.08 -63.21 -36.88
C LEU A 874 -10.38 -64.03 -36.71
N ARG A 875 -11.42 -63.45 -36.10
CA ARG A 875 -12.71 -64.15 -35.82
C ARG A 875 -13.89 -63.52 -36.56
N VAL A 876 -13.82 -62.21 -36.76
CA VAL A 876 -14.84 -61.51 -37.53
C VAL A 876 -14.13 -60.52 -38.44
N GLN A 877 -14.59 -60.49 -39.68
CA GLN A 877 -14.19 -59.51 -40.66
C GLN A 877 -15.41 -59.07 -41.43
N LEU A 878 -15.67 -57.76 -41.49
CA LEU A 878 -16.77 -57.13 -42.20
C LEU A 878 -16.19 -55.99 -43.01
N GLY A 879 -16.60 -55.83 -44.27
CA GLY A 879 -16.14 -54.70 -45.09
C GLY A 879 -15.93 -55.08 -46.53
N VAL A 880 -15.17 -54.23 -47.28
CA VAL A 880 -14.83 -54.41 -48.68
C VAL A 880 -13.54 -55.24 -48.73
N TRP A 881 -13.58 -56.28 -49.62
CA TRP A 881 -12.47 -57.24 -49.82
C TRP A 881 -11.61 -56.87 -51.06
#